data_2aca3039b629365db23c6dfadc7bc7e0
#
_entry.id   2aca3039b629365db23c6dfadc7bc7e0
#
_cell.length_a   1.000
_cell.length_b   1.000
_cell.length_c   1.000
_cell.angle_alpha   90.00
_cell.angle_beta   90.00
_cell.angle_gamma   90.00
#
_symmetry.space_group_name_H-M   'P 1'
#
loop_
_entity.id
_entity.type
_entity.pdbx_description
1 polymer ?
#
loop_
_entity_poly.entity_id
_entity_poly.type
_entity_poly.pdbx_seq_one_letter_code
_entity_poly.pdbx_strand_id
1 'polypeptide(L)'
;MTVIADSNETARCWAAVFARVKACAAERGTHLASCVVLVPYAQLMAEARRQWQRAHPRGFAPRFETTRNWARRLGAPLPDGSEYAGDMARDAVTARALLERAGLAEQREVLAGPLLEMAAQLAAVVAAVPPAQRPDWAEAARALLPAAGDGGALRLEAACARIALEWMLASRHVGDLLFAPGVRAAVPLLVVVEGFQPDPLARALAAHWGPAAVAVALPLLMGDAPLAPNTALHEVADAEDEAQGAAACVLAHLARGHAPVALAANDRALMRRITALLAGAGVAVHDENGWLLSTTHAAARVMALLRACAWDAMADAVLDWLKQSPSVDDAALRALEHWLRRTGAQRWTGAATELQAAAERRPAEAALAAQAQAWRAGLASARPLAQWLPALRTLLQGCGLWDGLQQDAAGSRVLAELRLPEGLQADLQALDGAGRPMGLQDFTRWVGEVLESARYRPEYLADAPVVVLPLPQLLARPFAALVLPGCDEKRLPAAPEPPGPWTQAQRTGLGLPTRDQLAAAQRAAWAQALRTPRVDILWRAGDEGGEPLLASPLVQALRLAGAALAEADARVPRTVPPTPTARPLPVGARLPVQRLSSSAYSDLRHCPYRFFALRQLRLQEEDELGAELDKRDFGTWLHALLQHFHEALAQAPADDGAARIALMDQAAARATRELRLHEGDFLPYAAGWPALRSGYLAWLARHEADGGNFRQAELRTQRPLGALELVGTLDRVDAMRAPDGGAPTAMVIDYKTESASATDTRIKAGAEDTQLAFYAALLQDEQLRAAYVNVGERGETRLYEQQDVLQLRALLRQGITHDMARIAAGEPLPALGEGSVCDWCAARGLCRKDFWDDAQAGEERNGSL
;
A
#
# COMPACT_ATOMS: atom_id res chain seq x y z
N MET A 1 -0.79 -14.07 45.31
CA MET A 1 0.62 -13.73 45.62
C MET A 1 1.50 -14.83 45.04
N THR A 2 1.77 -14.82 43.77
CA THR A 2 2.67 -15.79 43.09
C THR A 2 4.04 -15.16 43.01
N VAL A 3 4.99 -15.81 43.65
CA VAL A 3 6.37 -15.37 43.82
C VAL A 3 7.03 -15.23 42.47
N ILE A 4 7.42 -14.01 42.11
CA ILE A 4 8.27 -13.69 40.97
C ILE A 4 9.70 -14.15 41.35
N ALA A 5 10.03 -15.40 41.03
CA ALA A 5 11.31 -16.00 41.41
C ALA A 5 12.51 -15.46 40.62
N ASP A 6 12.30 -14.70 39.51
CA ASP A 6 13.37 -14.28 38.56
C ASP A 6 13.57 -12.77 38.43
N SER A 7 12.99 -11.96 39.29
CA SER A 7 13.36 -10.53 39.44
C SER A 7 14.77 -10.33 40.03
N ASN A 8 15.49 -11.40 40.29
CA ASN A 8 16.73 -11.37 41.08
C ASN A 8 17.94 -10.84 40.28
N GLU A 9 18.04 -11.11 38.98
CA GLU A 9 19.19 -10.66 38.17
C GLU A 9 19.10 -9.16 37.87
N THR A 10 17.95 -8.68 37.36
CA THR A 10 17.69 -7.26 37.14
C THR A 10 17.85 -6.45 38.43
N ALA A 11 17.29 -6.96 39.53
CA ALA A 11 17.41 -6.31 40.83
C ALA A 11 18.85 -6.27 41.33
N ARG A 12 19.63 -7.34 41.14
CA ARG A 12 21.08 -7.39 41.46
C ARG A 12 21.87 -6.40 40.62
N CYS A 13 21.57 -6.32 39.32
CA CYS A 13 22.21 -5.37 38.42
C CYS A 13 21.99 -3.91 38.91
N TRP A 14 20.76 -3.53 39.21
CA TRP A 14 20.44 -2.22 39.73
C TRP A 14 21.02 -1.99 41.12
N ALA A 15 21.05 -3.01 41.99
CA ALA A 15 21.71 -2.90 43.31
C ALA A 15 23.20 -2.60 43.18
N ALA A 16 23.90 -3.21 42.21
CA ALA A 16 25.32 -2.92 41.93
C ALA A 16 25.51 -1.47 41.42
N VAL A 17 24.65 -0.98 40.52
CA VAL A 17 24.64 0.40 40.07
C VAL A 17 24.46 1.36 41.25
N PHE A 18 23.47 1.09 42.11
CA PHE A 18 23.13 1.94 43.25
C PHE A 18 24.22 1.91 44.34
N ALA A 19 24.84 0.75 44.57
CA ALA A 19 26.00 0.66 45.47
C ALA A 19 27.17 1.54 44.97
N ARG A 20 27.43 1.52 43.65
CA ARG A 20 28.47 2.35 43.05
C ARG A 20 28.17 3.85 43.16
N VAL A 21 26.89 4.24 42.84
CA VAL A 21 26.44 5.64 43.02
C VAL A 21 26.61 6.13 44.46
N LYS A 22 26.20 5.31 45.43
CA LYS A 22 26.30 5.64 46.87
C LYS A 22 27.75 5.72 47.32
N ALA A 23 28.59 4.77 46.95
CA ALA A 23 30.00 4.78 47.26
C ALA A 23 30.69 6.05 46.76
N CYS A 24 30.51 6.36 45.48
CA CYS A 24 31.11 7.56 44.86
C CYS A 24 30.56 8.87 45.45
N ALA A 25 29.27 8.91 45.82
CA ALA A 25 28.70 10.08 46.52
C ALA A 25 29.28 10.27 47.91
N ALA A 26 29.44 9.17 48.68
CA ALA A 26 30.05 9.19 50.00
C ALA A 26 31.56 9.61 49.96
N GLU A 27 32.33 9.02 49.03
CA GLU A 27 33.74 9.37 48.82
C GLU A 27 33.96 10.86 48.57
N ARG A 28 32.97 11.54 47.96
CA ARG A 28 32.99 12.97 47.63
C ARG A 28 32.27 13.88 48.59
N GLY A 29 31.66 13.30 49.63
CA GLY A 29 30.81 14.05 50.56
C GLY A 29 29.60 14.70 49.86
N THR A 30 29.11 14.10 48.78
CA THR A 30 28.07 14.68 47.92
C THR A 30 26.70 14.12 48.28
N HIS A 31 25.69 14.99 48.36
CA HIS A 31 24.34 14.58 48.60
C HIS A 31 23.72 13.90 47.34
N LEU A 32 23.02 12.77 47.49
CA LEU A 32 22.48 11.99 46.37
C LEU A 32 21.54 12.81 45.45
N ALA A 33 20.76 13.72 46.00
CA ALA A 33 19.88 14.58 45.20
C ALA A 33 20.64 15.52 44.22
N SER A 34 21.93 15.77 44.46
CA SER A 34 22.81 16.55 43.57
C SER A 34 23.49 15.71 42.49
N CYS A 35 23.35 14.36 42.57
CA CYS A 35 23.91 13.45 41.59
C CYS A 35 22.99 13.29 40.38
N VAL A 36 23.58 13.18 39.19
CA VAL A 36 22.90 12.82 37.97
C VAL A 36 23.37 11.45 37.49
N VAL A 37 22.43 10.57 37.20
CA VAL A 37 22.66 9.24 36.64
C VAL A 37 22.08 9.23 35.23
N LEU A 38 22.94 9.25 34.23
CA LEU A 38 22.56 9.14 32.83
C LEU A 38 22.28 7.68 32.48
N VAL A 39 21.12 7.40 31.95
CA VAL A 39 20.74 6.06 31.47
C VAL A 39 20.65 6.05 29.94
N PRO A 40 20.95 4.90 29.29
CA PRO A 40 21.11 4.84 27.83
C PRO A 40 19.83 5.11 27.03
N TYR A 41 18.63 4.93 27.62
CA TYR A 41 17.36 5.23 26.96
C TYR A 41 16.26 5.61 27.97
N ALA A 42 15.25 6.33 27.49
CA ALA A 42 14.27 7.00 28.35
C ALA A 42 13.43 6.05 29.22
N GLN A 43 13.11 4.86 28.73
CA GLN A 43 12.31 3.86 29.45
C GLN A 43 13.00 3.38 30.73
N LEU A 44 14.34 3.34 30.72
CA LEU A 44 15.11 2.99 31.92
C LEU A 44 15.01 4.02 33.05
N MET A 45 14.66 5.27 32.75
CA MET A 45 14.48 6.28 33.83
C MET A 45 13.38 5.87 34.80
N ALA A 46 12.26 5.41 34.28
CA ALA A 46 11.14 4.94 35.11
C ALA A 46 11.50 3.67 35.89
N GLU A 47 12.18 2.73 35.24
CA GLU A 47 12.64 1.48 35.85
C GLU A 47 13.69 1.74 36.95
N ALA A 48 14.71 2.53 36.66
CA ALA A 48 15.72 2.91 37.65
C ALA A 48 15.11 3.56 38.90
N ARG A 49 14.10 4.46 38.72
CA ARG A 49 13.38 5.08 39.83
C ARG A 49 12.60 4.05 40.63
N ARG A 50 11.88 3.11 39.98
CA ARG A 50 11.15 2.03 40.67
C ARG A 50 12.09 1.13 41.45
N GLN A 51 13.20 0.72 40.87
CA GLN A 51 14.21 -0.11 41.53
C GLN A 51 14.88 0.63 42.69
N TRP A 52 15.18 1.93 42.53
CA TRP A 52 15.72 2.73 43.61
C TRP A 52 14.75 2.84 44.78
N GLN A 53 13.46 3.13 44.53
CA GLN A 53 12.42 3.23 45.56
C GLN A 53 12.23 1.91 46.32
N ARG A 54 12.29 0.77 45.60
CA ARG A 54 12.23 -0.54 46.26
C ARG A 54 13.43 -0.83 47.15
N ALA A 55 14.63 -0.51 46.68
CA ALA A 55 15.86 -0.74 47.42
C ALA A 55 16.09 0.30 48.56
N HIS A 56 15.60 1.52 48.39
CA HIS A 56 15.79 2.65 49.30
C HIS A 56 14.47 3.40 49.55
N PRO A 57 13.45 2.79 50.25
CA PRO A 57 12.15 3.39 50.45
C PRO A 57 12.20 4.67 51.28
N ARG A 58 13.25 4.88 52.03
CA ARG A 58 13.49 6.08 52.84
C ARG A 58 14.80 6.70 52.39
N GLY A 59 14.75 7.91 51.87
CA GLY A 59 15.97 8.63 51.50
C GLY A 59 15.84 9.37 50.15
N PHE A 60 16.87 10.11 49.82
CA PHE A 60 16.89 10.88 48.59
C PHE A 60 17.33 10.00 47.39
N ALA A 61 16.72 10.21 46.26
CA ALA A 61 17.12 9.57 45.01
C ALA A 61 18.01 10.48 44.17
N PRO A 62 18.98 9.93 43.44
CA PRO A 62 19.68 10.68 42.40
C PRO A 62 18.69 10.97 41.26
N ARG A 63 19.07 11.89 40.39
CA ARG A 63 18.28 12.22 39.20
C ARG A 63 18.62 11.25 38.07
N PHE A 64 17.70 10.40 37.68
CA PHE A 64 17.82 9.52 36.52
C PHE A 64 17.36 10.26 35.29
N GLU A 65 18.24 10.43 34.30
CA GLU A 65 18.00 11.19 33.07
C GLU A 65 18.62 10.50 31.88
N THR A 66 18.14 10.84 30.67
CA THR A 66 18.94 10.74 29.46
C THR A 66 19.60 12.08 29.16
N THR A 67 20.65 12.12 28.36
CA THR A 67 21.34 13.34 27.94
C THR A 67 20.36 14.38 27.37
N ARG A 68 19.46 13.94 26.49
CA ARG A 68 18.43 14.79 25.85
C ARG A 68 17.40 15.34 26.86
N ASN A 69 16.90 14.50 27.77
CA ASN A 69 15.90 14.93 28.75
C ASN A 69 16.51 15.90 29.76
N TRP A 70 17.73 15.65 30.16
CA TRP A 70 18.44 16.54 31.06
C TRP A 70 18.67 17.94 30.45
N ALA A 71 19.16 18.00 29.20
CA ALA A 71 19.36 19.27 28.48
C ALA A 71 18.06 20.06 28.34
N ARG A 72 16.96 19.38 27.92
CA ARG A 72 15.65 20.03 27.81
C ARG A 72 15.14 20.59 29.12
N ARG A 73 15.31 19.86 30.22
CA ARG A 73 14.89 20.31 31.53
C ARG A 73 15.68 21.53 32.03
N LEU A 74 16.92 21.69 31.56
CA LEU A 74 17.74 22.86 31.87
C LEU A 74 17.37 24.10 31.01
N GLY A 75 16.37 23.95 30.12
CA GLY A 75 15.91 25.02 29.25
C GLY A 75 16.83 25.23 28.04
N ALA A 76 17.31 24.13 27.44
CA ALA A 76 18.11 24.24 26.22
C ALA A 76 17.36 25.06 25.15
N PRO A 77 18.04 25.96 24.45
CA PRO A 77 17.42 26.83 23.46
C PRO A 77 16.80 26.00 22.33
N LEU A 78 15.66 26.47 21.85
CA LEU A 78 15.08 25.93 20.65
C LEU A 78 15.93 26.35 19.42
N PRO A 79 16.04 25.52 18.39
CA PRO A 79 16.70 25.87 17.14
C PRO A 79 16.07 27.12 16.53
N ASP A 80 16.88 28.02 16.00
CA ASP A 80 16.43 29.26 15.38
C ASP A 80 16.74 29.26 13.87
N GLY A 81 15.90 29.91 13.07
CA GLY A 81 16.10 30.04 11.63
C GLY A 81 16.40 28.69 10.96
N SER A 82 17.50 28.64 10.20
CA SER A 82 17.94 27.47 9.44
C SER A 82 18.82 26.49 10.24
N GLU A 83 18.87 26.60 11.55
CA GLU A 83 19.54 25.58 12.38
C GLU A 83 18.83 24.23 12.31
N TYR A 84 19.60 23.14 12.40
CA TYR A 84 19.09 21.78 12.47
C TYR A 84 18.24 21.56 13.74
N ALA A 85 17.00 21.16 13.53
CA ALA A 85 16.04 21.02 14.62
C ALA A 85 15.77 19.56 15.04
N GLY A 86 16.06 18.60 14.17
CA GLY A 86 15.55 17.23 14.30
C GLY A 86 14.01 17.19 14.14
N ASP A 87 13.47 18.14 13.40
CA ASP A 87 12.05 18.32 13.09
C ASP A 87 11.89 18.37 11.57
N MET A 88 11.32 17.33 10.98
CA MET A 88 11.22 17.18 9.53
C MET A 88 10.47 18.33 8.87
N ALA A 89 9.48 18.92 9.53
CA ALA A 89 8.73 20.04 8.95
C ALA A 89 9.61 21.25 8.66
N ARG A 90 10.63 21.48 9.49
CA ARG A 90 11.63 22.56 9.34
C ARG A 90 12.82 22.10 8.50
N ASP A 91 13.38 20.96 8.86
CA ASP A 91 14.66 20.48 8.31
C ASP A 91 14.55 20.15 6.83
N ALA A 92 13.38 19.66 6.35
CA ALA A 92 13.13 19.42 4.93
C ALA A 92 13.13 20.70 4.08
N VAL A 93 12.64 21.82 4.61
CA VAL A 93 12.69 23.13 3.95
C VAL A 93 14.12 23.64 3.90
N THR A 94 14.80 23.56 5.04
CA THR A 94 16.20 24.02 5.19
C THR A 94 17.14 23.21 4.30
N ALA A 95 17.02 21.89 4.25
CA ALA A 95 17.83 21.01 3.40
C ALA A 95 17.75 21.41 1.92
N ARG A 96 16.53 21.62 1.41
CA ARG A 96 16.31 22.10 0.04
C ARG A 96 16.93 23.45 -0.24
N ALA A 97 16.83 24.39 0.70
CA ALA A 97 17.46 25.72 0.59
C ALA A 97 19.01 25.64 0.61
N LEU A 98 19.58 24.74 1.41
CA LEU A 98 21.02 24.48 1.45
C LEU A 98 21.54 23.91 0.14
N LEU A 99 20.84 22.93 -0.44
CA LEU A 99 21.19 22.34 -1.73
C LEU A 99 21.17 23.38 -2.86
N GLU A 100 20.17 24.27 -2.86
CA GLU A 100 20.12 25.36 -3.84
C GLU A 100 21.28 26.33 -3.71
N ARG A 101 21.60 26.75 -2.49
CA ARG A 101 22.77 27.63 -2.22
C ARG A 101 24.08 26.97 -2.65
N ALA A 102 24.14 25.63 -2.59
CA ALA A 102 25.29 24.85 -3.04
C ALA A 102 25.33 24.63 -4.57
N GLY A 103 24.38 25.19 -5.34
CA GLY A 103 24.31 25.05 -6.80
C GLY A 103 23.68 23.73 -7.28
N LEU A 104 22.99 23.00 -6.39
CA LEU A 104 22.34 21.70 -6.66
C LEU A 104 20.82 21.84 -6.78
N ALA A 105 20.31 22.96 -7.32
CA ALA A 105 18.90 23.26 -7.39
C ALA A 105 18.08 22.23 -8.19
N GLU A 106 18.63 21.69 -9.29
CA GLU A 106 17.98 20.70 -10.13
C GLU A 106 17.85 19.34 -9.45
N GLN A 107 18.82 18.98 -8.60
CA GLN A 107 18.88 17.69 -7.91
C GLN A 107 18.30 17.74 -6.48
N ARG A 108 17.82 18.92 -6.03
CA ARG A 108 17.42 19.13 -4.63
C ARG A 108 16.38 18.15 -4.11
N GLU A 109 15.43 17.74 -4.95
CA GLU A 109 14.35 16.83 -4.54
C GLU A 109 14.85 15.39 -4.34
N VAL A 110 15.88 14.99 -5.10
CA VAL A 110 16.51 13.68 -4.96
C VAL A 110 17.49 13.66 -3.79
N LEU A 111 18.21 14.76 -3.60
CA LEU A 111 19.29 14.84 -2.60
C LEU A 111 18.81 15.27 -1.21
N ALA A 112 17.63 15.82 -1.06
CA ALA A 112 17.13 16.29 0.24
C ALA A 112 17.05 15.15 1.29
N GLY A 113 16.52 13.97 0.91
CA GLY A 113 16.48 12.80 1.79
C GLY A 113 17.85 12.34 2.26
N PRO A 114 18.81 12.02 1.36
CA PRO A 114 20.19 11.72 1.71
C PRO A 114 20.87 12.77 2.57
N LEU A 115 20.67 14.07 2.27
CA LEU A 115 21.22 15.17 3.09
C LEU A 115 20.67 15.15 4.51
N LEU A 116 19.35 14.98 4.67
CA LEU A 116 18.70 14.90 5.98
C LEU A 116 19.19 13.68 6.79
N GLU A 117 19.35 12.54 6.14
CA GLU A 117 19.88 11.35 6.79
C GLU A 117 21.33 11.56 7.29
N MET A 118 22.19 12.09 6.43
CA MET A 118 23.58 12.43 6.81
C MET A 118 23.61 13.45 7.94
N ALA A 119 22.79 14.50 7.87
CA ALA A 119 22.68 15.52 8.91
C ALA A 119 22.25 14.93 10.25
N ALA A 120 21.23 14.06 10.27
CA ALA A 120 20.75 13.39 11.48
C ALA A 120 21.84 12.53 12.15
N GLN A 121 22.68 11.86 11.35
CA GLN A 121 23.80 11.05 11.85
C GLN A 121 24.91 11.92 12.42
N LEU A 122 25.31 12.99 11.72
CA LEU A 122 26.33 13.92 12.17
C LEU A 122 25.87 14.73 13.39
N ALA A 123 24.61 15.04 13.53
CA ALA A 123 24.06 15.79 14.66
C ALA A 123 24.42 15.16 16.02
N ALA A 124 24.35 13.82 16.11
CA ALA A 124 24.68 13.08 17.32
C ALA A 124 26.19 13.19 17.66
N VAL A 125 27.04 13.17 16.64
CA VAL A 125 28.49 13.26 16.79
C VAL A 125 28.90 14.67 17.14
N VAL A 126 28.43 15.68 16.40
CA VAL A 126 28.78 17.10 16.65
C VAL A 126 28.30 17.57 18.02
N ALA A 127 27.11 17.13 18.44
CA ALA A 127 26.58 17.39 19.80
C ALA A 127 27.49 16.81 20.91
N ALA A 128 28.23 15.75 20.62
CA ALA A 128 29.16 15.13 21.55
C ALA A 128 30.53 15.86 21.65
N VAL A 129 30.84 16.75 20.69
CA VAL A 129 32.03 17.56 20.73
C VAL A 129 31.77 18.81 21.57
N PRO A 130 32.54 19.06 22.68
CA PRO A 130 32.40 20.27 23.46
C PRO A 130 32.49 21.53 22.57
N PRO A 131 31.61 22.53 22.76
CA PRO A 131 31.56 23.70 21.88
C PRO A 131 32.93 24.37 21.63
N ALA A 132 33.79 24.45 22.65
CA ALA A 132 35.14 25.02 22.54
C ALA A 132 36.12 24.20 21.66
N GLN A 133 35.85 22.90 21.45
CA GLN A 133 36.71 21.99 20.68
C GLN A 133 36.18 21.75 19.26
N ARG A 134 34.97 22.27 18.92
CA ARG A 134 34.37 22.08 17.60
C ARG A 134 35.19 22.64 16.45
N PRO A 135 35.88 23.80 16.56
CA PRO A 135 36.70 24.30 15.46
C PRO A 135 37.78 23.30 15.03
N ASP A 136 38.52 22.76 15.99
CA ASP A 136 39.61 21.78 15.73
C ASP A 136 39.06 20.47 15.17
N TRP A 137 37.97 19.98 15.74
CA TRP A 137 37.26 18.80 15.23
C TRP A 137 36.74 18.99 13.80
N ALA A 138 36.20 20.20 13.51
CA ALA A 138 35.67 20.54 12.18
C ALA A 138 36.77 20.52 11.11
N GLU A 139 37.99 21.02 11.42
CA GLU A 139 39.09 20.92 10.48
C GLU A 139 39.47 19.47 10.15
N ALA A 140 39.59 18.63 11.17
CA ALA A 140 39.83 17.19 11.00
C ALA A 140 38.70 16.49 10.22
N ALA A 141 37.43 16.81 10.50
CA ALA A 141 36.29 16.26 9.83
C ALA A 141 36.25 16.64 8.34
N ARG A 142 36.55 17.90 8.00
CA ARG A 142 36.62 18.36 6.60
C ARG A 142 37.69 17.61 5.80
N ALA A 143 38.82 17.32 6.41
CA ALA A 143 39.91 16.58 5.78
C ALA A 143 39.53 15.12 5.42
N LEU A 144 38.52 14.55 6.07
CA LEU A 144 38.00 13.20 5.78
C LEU A 144 37.03 13.14 4.58
N LEU A 145 36.53 14.30 4.13
CA LEU A 145 35.58 14.37 3.05
C LEU A 145 36.28 14.70 1.72
N PRO A 146 35.90 14.11 0.58
CA PRO A 146 36.51 14.40 -0.70
C PRO A 146 36.47 15.88 -1.05
N ALA A 147 37.47 16.40 -1.78
CA ALA A 147 37.53 17.82 -2.16
C ALA A 147 36.37 18.20 -3.14
N ALA A 148 35.88 19.45 -3.05
CA ALA A 148 34.89 19.94 -4.00
C ALA A 148 35.60 20.03 -5.38
N GLY A 149 35.20 19.22 -6.34
CA GLY A 149 35.79 19.18 -7.68
C GLY A 149 36.46 17.88 -8.06
N ASP A 150 36.68 16.96 -7.14
CA ASP A 150 37.02 15.59 -7.50
C ASP A 150 35.89 14.97 -8.28
N GLY A 151 36.03 14.91 -9.61
CA GLY A 151 35.02 14.42 -10.58
C GLY A 151 34.78 12.91 -10.49
N GLY A 152 34.62 12.37 -9.31
CA GLY A 152 34.36 10.96 -9.07
C GLY A 152 32.86 10.58 -9.18
N ALA A 153 32.62 9.27 -9.23
CA ALA A 153 31.27 8.68 -9.30
C ALA A 153 30.36 9.08 -8.12
N LEU A 154 30.92 9.41 -6.96
CA LEU A 154 30.20 9.76 -5.71
C LEU A 154 30.21 11.26 -5.39
N ARG A 155 30.29 12.12 -6.41
CA ARG A 155 30.39 13.57 -6.21
C ARG A 155 29.17 14.19 -5.52
N LEU A 156 27.98 13.64 -5.73
CA LEU A 156 26.75 14.14 -5.13
C LEU A 156 26.66 13.76 -3.65
N GLU A 157 27.03 12.53 -3.32
CA GLU A 157 27.13 12.06 -1.94
C GLU A 157 28.20 12.86 -1.16
N ALA A 158 29.34 13.14 -1.78
CA ALA A 158 30.37 13.97 -1.20
C ALA A 158 29.89 15.42 -0.95
N ALA A 159 29.11 15.98 -1.89
CA ALA A 159 28.51 17.30 -1.72
C ALA A 159 27.50 17.30 -0.55
N CYS A 160 26.60 16.30 -0.49
CA CYS A 160 25.66 16.13 0.62
C CYS A 160 26.38 15.99 1.96
N ALA A 161 27.46 15.20 2.04
CA ALA A 161 28.24 15.00 3.25
C ALA A 161 28.85 16.33 3.76
N ARG A 162 29.36 17.17 2.85
CA ARG A 162 29.90 18.48 3.18
C ARG A 162 28.83 19.45 3.64
N ILE A 163 27.71 19.53 2.91
CA ILE A 163 26.58 20.38 3.28
C ILE A 163 26.07 19.97 4.66
N ALA A 164 25.92 18.66 4.92
CA ALA A 164 25.51 18.13 6.22
C ALA A 164 26.50 18.53 7.33
N LEU A 165 27.79 18.38 7.08
CA LEU A 165 28.81 18.77 8.06
C LEU A 165 28.74 20.26 8.39
N GLU A 166 28.74 21.14 7.39
CA GLU A 166 28.70 22.60 7.61
C GLU A 166 27.37 23.01 8.26
N TRP A 167 26.26 22.38 7.91
CA TRP A 167 24.98 22.64 8.55
C TRP A 167 25.01 22.28 10.03
N MET A 168 25.57 21.12 10.40
CA MET A 168 25.68 20.71 11.79
C MET A 168 26.65 21.62 12.60
N LEU A 169 27.75 22.06 11.98
CA LEU A 169 28.70 22.97 12.61
C LEU A 169 28.09 24.37 12.84
N ALA A 170 27.25 24.83 11.95
CA ALA A 170 26.56 26.12 12.07
C ALA A 170 25.36 26.08 13.03
N SER A 171 24.89 24.87 13.41
CA SER A 171 23.71 24.70 14.28
C SER A 171 24.10 24.64 15.75
N ARG A 172 23.25 25.21 16.60
CA ARG A 172 23.32 24.97 18.06
C ARG A 172 22.71 23.60 18.35
N HIS A 173 23.32 22.88 19.28
CA HIS A 173 22.83 21.58 19.71
C HIS A 173 22.24 21.64 21.11
N VAL A 174 21.09 20.94 21.31
CA VAL A 174 20.44 20.88 22.64
C VAL A 174 21.41 20.44 23.74
N GLY A 175 22.40 19.59 23.40
CA GLY A 175 23.42 19.09 24.31
C GLY A 175 24.46 20.17 24.75
N ASP A 176 24.59 21.30 24.05
CA ASP A 176 25.65 22.30 24.31
C ASP A 176 25.55 22.87 25.72
N LEU A 177 24.35 23.06 26.23
CA LEU A 177 24.10 23.56 27.57
C LEU A 177 24.70 22.64 28.65
N LEU A 178 24.83 21.35 28.39
CA LEU A 178 25.38 20.38 29.34
C LEU A 178 26.87 20.58 29.59
N PHE A 179 27.61 21.22 28.66
CA PHE A 179 29.04 21.59 28.83
C PHE A 179 29.25 22.94 29.55
N ALA A 180 28.17 23.63 29.91
CA ALA A 180 28.29 24.91 30.60
C ALA A 180 28.92 24.75 32.00
N PRO A 181 29.86 25.61 32.40
CA PRO A 181 30.52 25.50 33.69
C PRO A 181 29.56 25.48 34.89
N GLY A 182 28.47 26.24 34.82
CA GLY A 182 27.42 26.27 35.87
C GLY A 182 26.71 24.93 36.03
N VAL A 183 26.49 24.18 34.95
CA VAL A 183 25.89 22.85 35.02
C VAL A 183 26.79 21.84 35.67
N ARG A 184 28.09 21.87 35.31
CA ARG A 184 29.13 21.05 35.97
C ARG A 184 29.24 21.36 37.45
N ALA A 185 29.25 22.64 37.83
CA ALA A 185 29.31 23.06 39.23
C ALA A 185 28.08 22.61 40.04
N ALA A 186 26.89 22.61 39.44
CA ALA A 186 25.66 22.19 40.08
C ALA A 186 25.52 20.66 40.21
N VAL A 187 26.38 19.87 39.53
CA VAL A 187 26.32 18.38 39.53
C VAL A 187 27.71 17.85 39.92
N PRO A 188 27.99 17.71 41.23
CA PRO A 188 29.28 17.29 41.75
C PRO A 188 29.63 15.84 41.46
N LEU A 189 28.64 15.00 41.07
CA LEU A 189 28.84 13.60 40.64
C LEU A 189 27.92 13.27 39.44
N LEU A 190 28.57 12.90 38.34
CA LEU A 190 27.91 12.37 37.14
C LEU A 190 28.19 10.87 37.04
N VAL A 191 27.12 10.06 36.99
CA VAL A 191 27.25 8.63 36.73
C VAL A 191 26.71 8.35 35.34
N VAL A 192 27.50 7.75 34.48
CA VAL A 192 27.10 7.35 33.13
C VAL A 192 26.87 5.84 33.11
N VAL A 193 25.62 5.43 32.94
CA VAL A 193 25.24 4.04 32.80
C VAL A 193 25.26 3.70 31.31
N GLU A 194 26.20 2.87 30.90
CA GLU A 194 26.39 2.49 29.51
C GLU A 194 25.50 1.27 29.12
N GLY A 195 24.89 1.33 27.93
CA GLY A 195 24.15 0.23 27.31
C GLY A 195 25.02 -0.57 26.34
N PHE A 196 24.36 -1.27 25.40
CA PHE A 196 25.05 -2.06 24.35
C PHE A 196 25.74 -1.17 23.30
N GLN A 197 25.17 -0.01 23.04
CA GLN A 197 25.75 0.99 22.14
C GLN A 197 26.27 2.17 22.96
N PRO A 198 27.44 2.70 22.62
CA PRO A 198 27.93 3.92 23.25
C PRO A 198 27.05 5.12 22.94
N ASP A 199 26.71 5.93 23.93
CA ASP A 199 26.19 7.28 23.75
C ASP A 199 27.41 8.26 23.66
N PRO A 200 27.70 8.82 22.47
CA PRO A 200 28.84 9.72 22.29
C PRO A 200 28.79 10.94 23.20
N LEU A 201 27.59 11.53 23.37
CA LEU A 201 27.43 12.72 24.23
C LEU A 201 27.62 12.37 25.70
N ALA A 202 27.09 11.24 26.18
CA ALA A 202 27.29 10.81 27.56
C ALA A 202 28.79 10.56 27.88
N ARG A 203 29.52 9.96 26.93
CA ARG A 203 30.98 9.77 27.04
C ARG A 203 31.76 11.09 27.07
N ALA A 204 31.41 12.01 26.18
CA ALA A 204 32.01 13.35 26.16
C ALA A 204 31.76 14.11 27.47
N LEU A 205 30.54 14.00 28.01
CA LEU A 205 30.23 14.57 29.33
C LEU A 205 31.02 13.89 30.45
N ALA A 206 31.21 12.58 30.43
CA ALA A 206 32.06 11.89 31.39
C ALA A 206 33.49 12.40 31.33
N ALA A 207 34.04 12.59 30.15
CA ALA A 207 35.39 13.21 29.98
C ALA A 207 35.43 14.67 30.49
N HIS A 208 34.38 15.47 30.23
CA HIS A 208 34.29 16.86 30.70
C HIS A 208 34.18 16.96 32.22
N TRP A 209 33.50 16.02 32.91
CA TRP A 209 33.48 15.95 34.36
C TRP A 209 34.76 15.41 34.94
N GLY A 210 35.55 14.66 34.15
CA GLY A 210 36.82 14.08 34.59
C GLY A 210 36.66 13.20 35.83
N PRO A 211 37.46 13.40 36.92
CA PRO A 211 37.37 12.57 38.13
C PRO A 211 35.99 12.61 38.82
N ALA A 212 35.12 13.58 38.50
CA ALA A 212 33.77 13.69 39.07
C ALA A 212 32.76 12.87 38.25
N ALA A 213 33.19 12.18 37.21
CA ALA A 213 32.36 11.20 36.48
C ALA A 213 32.73 9.76 36.80
N VAL A 214 31.75 8.88 36.73
CA VAL A 214 31.92 7.42 36.86
C VAL A 214 31.10 6.72 35.78
N ALA A 215 31.75 5.87 34.99
CA ALA A 215 31.07 5.01 34.02
C ALA A 215 30.73 3.64 34.66
N VAL A 216 29.54 3.13 34.34
CA VAL A 216 29.05 1.80 34.79
C VAL A 216 28.44 1.11 33.59
N ALA A 217 29.05 0.03 33.09
CA ALA A 217 28.57 -0.75 31.97
C ALA A 217 27.52 -1.78 32.45
N LEU A 218 26.23 -1.55 32.13
CA LEU A 218 25.16 -2.49 32.50
C LEU A 218 25.39 -3.91 31.96
N PRO A 219 25.80 -4.11 30.68
CA PRO A 219 26.02 -5.44 30.17
C PRO A 219 27.00 -6.29 30.97
N LEU A 220 28.05 -5.65 31.51
CA LEU A 220 29.05 -6.32 32.33
C LEU A 220 28.53 -6.72 33.73
N LEU A 221 27.57 -5.98 34.25
CA LEU A 221 26.94 -6.28 35.54
C LEU A 221 25.95 -7.43 35.46
N MET A 222 25.45 -7.74 34.26
CA MET A 222 24.55 -8.87 34.07
C MET A 222 25.23 -10.24 34.08
N GLY A 223 26.57 -10.29 34.01
CA GLY A 223 27.41 -11.51 34.11
C GLY A 223 27.28 -12.44 32.87
N ASP A 224 27.92 -13.60 32.92
CA ASP A 224 27.90 -14.68 31.92
C ASP A 224 26.95 -15.79 32.32
N ALA A 225 25.65 -15.53 32.44
CA ALA A 225 24.69 -16.57 32.76
C ALA A 225 24.54 -17.54 31.58
N PRO A 226 24.35 -18.84 31.81
CA PRO A 226 24.05 -19.78 30.74
C PRO A 226 22.72 -19.45 30.08
N LEU A 227 22.51 -19.93 28.85
CA LEU A 227 21.26 -19.83 28.12
C LEU A 227 20.10 -20.30 29.00
N ALA A 228 18.97 -19.59 28.94
CA ALA A 228 17.78 -19.98 29.68
C ALA A 228 17.39 -21.43 29.28
N PRO A 229 17.16 -22.32 30.24
CA PRO A 229 16.80 -23.72 29.94
C PRO A 229 15.44 -23.86 29.21
N ASN A 230 14.67 -22.79 29.14
CA ASN A 230 13.33 -22.72 28.53
C ASN A 230 13.33 -21.87 27.27
N THR A 231 14.28 -22.06 26.35
CA THR A 231 14.27 -21.45 25.02
C THR A 231 13.63 -22.41 24.02
N ALA A 232 12.52 -21.98 23.39
CA ALA A 232 11.81 -22.73 22.36
C ALA A 232 12.02 -22.08 20.98
N LEU A 233 12.27 -22.87 19.95
CA LEU A 233 12.46 -22.46 18.58
C LEU A 233 11.26 -22.88 17.73
N HIS A 234 10.67 -21.96 16.96
CA HIS A 234 9.50 -22.21 16.15
C HIS A 234 9.78 -21.83 14.71
N GLU A 235 9.85 -22.81 13.82
CA GLU A 235 9.84 -22.62 12.38
C GLU A 235 8.41 -22.68 11.88
N VAL A 236 7.97 -21.64 11.17
CA VAL A 236 6.59 -21.48 10.70
C VAL A 236 6.60 -21.25 9.18
N ALA A 237 5.47 -21.47 8.51
CA ALA A 237 5.43 -21.47 7.05
C ALA A 237 5.60 -20.06 6.47
N ASP A 238 4.78 -19.12 6.91
CA ASP A 238 4.66 -17.79 6.31
C ASP A 238 4.44 -16.68 7.36
N ALA A 239 4.14 -15.47 6.89
CA ALA A 239 3.98 -14.29 7.73
C ALA A 239 2.75 -14.36 8.65
N GLU A 240 1.64 -14.96 8.19
CA GLU A 240 0.44 -15.10 9.02
C GLU A 240 0.63 -16.18 10.07
N ASP A 241 1.24 -17.31 9.70
CA ASP A 241 1.63 -18.35 10.64
C ASP A 241 2.56 -17.81 11.74
N GLU A 242 3.51 -16.94 11.36
CA GLU A 242 4.42 -16.31 12.32
C GLU A 242 3.67 -15.39 13.28
N ALA A 243 2.73 -14.60 12.76
CA ALA A 243 1.92 -13.71 13.59
C ALA A 243 1.04 -14.47 14.57
N GLN A 244 0.36 -15.51 14.09
CA GLN A 244 -0.50 -16.35 14.91
C GLN A 244 0.29 -17.16 15.95
N GLY A 245 1.44 -17.72 15.56
CA GLY A 245 2.34 -18.43 16.45
C GLY A 245 2.87 -17.56 17.57
N ALA A 246 3.34 -16.34 17.23
CA ALA A 246 3.83 -15.37 18.21
C ALA A 246 2.71 -14.90 19.17
N ALA A 247 1.51 -14.62 18.65
CA ALA A 247 0.37 -14.27 19.49
C ALA A 247 -0.01 -15.43 20.44
N ALA A 248 0.00 -16.68 19.95
CA ALA A 248 -0.29 -17.85 20.75
C ALA A 248 0.76 -18.08 21.86
N CYS A 249 2.05 -17.88 21.58
CA CYS A 249 3.11 -17.93 22.61
C CYS A 249 2.87 -16.88 23.70
N VAL A 250 2.53 -15.63 23.33
CA VAL A 250 2.20 -14.59 24.28
C VAL A 250 1.00 -14.99 25.15
N LEU A 251 -0.10 -15.44 24.55
CA LEU A 251 -1.30 -15.88 25.26
C LEU A 251 -1.02 -17.07 26.18
N ALA A 252 -0.21 -18.03 25.75
CA ALA A 252 0.19 -19.16 26.57
C ALA A 252 1.02 -18.74 27.78
N HIS A 253 1.90 -17.75 27.65
CA HIS A 253 2.62 -17.17 28.79
C HIS A 253 1.68 -16.49 29.76
N LEU A 254 0.77 -15.64 29.27
CA LEU A 254 -0.19 -14.93 30.13
C LEU A 254 -1.11 -15.90 30.86
N ALA A 255 -1.60 -16.96 30.21
CA ALA A 255 -2.43 -17.99 30.82
C ALA A 255 -1.72 -18.72 31.96
N ARG A 256 -0.38 -18.82 31.92
CA ARG A 256 0.47 -19.41 32.97
C ARG A 256 0.89 -18.39 34.04
N GLY A 257 0.41 -17.15 33.95
CA GLY A 257 0.76 -16.08 34.90
C GLY A 257 2.15 -15.47 34.67
N HIS A 258 2.77 -15.69 33.51
CA HIS A 258 4.05 -15.10 33.17
C HIS A 258 3.85 -13.70 32.56
N ALA A 259 3.76 -12.69 33.43
CA ALA A 259 3.64 -11.29 33.05
C ALA A 259 4.67 -10.43 33.81
N PRO A 260 5.19 -9.35 33.23
CA PRO A 260 4.95 -8.88 31.85
C PRO A 260 5.71 -9.71 30.80
N VAL A 261 5.11 -9.82 29.61
CA VAL A 261 5.74 -10.46 28.44
C VAL A 261 6.35 -9.37 27.55
N ALA A 262 7.62 -9.52 27.19
CA ALA A 262 8.26 -8.71 26.18
C ALA A 262 7.97 -9.29 24.78
N LEU A 263 7.63 -8.45 23.83
CA LEU A 263 7.50 -8.79 22.42
C LEU A 263 8.52 -7.95 21.63
N ALA A 264 9.54 -8.60 21.07
CA ALA A 264 10.61 -7.88 20.39
C ALA A 264 10.21 -7.45 18.98
N ALA A 265 10.37 -6.14 18.70
CA ALA A 265 9.92 -5.52 17.46
C ALA A 265 11.04 -5.48 16.40
N ASN A 266 11.24 -6.57 15.68
CA ASN A 266 12.16 -6.62 14.54
C ASN A 266 11.48 -6.23 13.21
N ASP A 267 10.16 -6.43 13.11
CA ASP A 267 9.35 -6.15 11.93
C ASP A 267 8.06 -5.43 12.35
N ARG A 268 7.82 -4.23 11.79
CA ARG A 268 6.66 -3.40 12.19
C ARG A 268 5.33 -3.89 11.60
N ALA A 269 5.35 -4.47 10.39
CA ALA A 269 4.15 -5.04 9.79
C ALA A 269 3.69 -6.28 10.57
N LEU A 270 4.63 -7.15 10.90
CA LEU A 270 4.40 -8.33 11.75
C LEU A 270 3.89 -7.92 13.15
N MET A 271 4.50 -6.89 13.78
CA MET A 271 4.04 -6.38 15.09
C MET A 271 2.59 -5.88 15.02
N ARG A 272 2.20 -5.21 13.95
CA ARG A 272 0.82 -4.75 13.75
C ARG A 272 -0.16 -5.91 13.74
N ARG A 273 0.18 -6.97 13.01
CA ARG A 273 -0.67 -8.17 12.92
C ARG A 273 -0.77 -8.89 14.27
N ILE A 274 0.34 -9.09 14.95
CA ILE A 274 0.37 -9.71 16.29
C ILE A 274 -0.45 -8.89 17.28
N THR A 275 -0.28 -7.56 17.32
CA THR A 275 -1.04 -6.67 18.21
C THR A 275 -2.54 -6.74 17.93
N ALA A 276 -2.96 -6.83 16.66
CA ALA A 276 -4.36 -7.00 16.30
C ALA A 276 -4.94 -8.34 16.80
N LEU A 277 -4.18 -9.43 16.68
CA LEU A 277 -4.58 -10.75 17.21
C LEU A 277 -4.72 -10.74 18.74
N LEU A 278 -3.77 -10.11 19.44
CA LEU A 278 -3.81 -9.97 20.89
C LEU A 278 -4.99 -9.08 21.36
N ALA A 279 -5.26 -7.98 20.63
CA ALA A 279 -6.41 -7.12 20.89
C ALA A 279 -7.74 -7.87 20.69
N GLY A 280 -7.84 -8.71 19.65
CA GLY A 280 -8.97 -9.61 19.42
C GLY A 280 -9.18 -10.64 20.55
N ALA A 281 -8.11 -11.00 21.26
CA ALA A 281 -8.15 -11.83 22.46
C ALA A 281 -8.37 -11.02 23.77
N GLY A 282 -8.59 -9.70 23.68
CA GLY A 282 -8.81 -8.83 24.84
C GLY A 282 -7.54 -8.48 25.63
N VAL A 283 -6.36 -8.69 25.06
CA VAL A 283 -5.08 -8.42 25.74
C VAL A 283 -4.60 -7.00 25.40
N ALA A 284 -4.35 -6.21 26.43
CA ALA A 284 -3.76 -4.87 26.29
C ALA A 284 -2.26 -4.98 25.97
N VAL A 285 -1.81 -4.24 24.94
CA VAL A 285 -0.42 -4.21 24.48
C VAL A 285 0.10 -2.78 24.55
N HIS A 286 1.25 -2.58 25.20
CA HIS A 286 1.95 -1.30 25.24
C HIS A 286 3.09 -1.29 24.20
N ASP A 287 2.92 -0.60 23.08
CA ASP A 287 3.98 -0.41 22.09
C ASP A 287 4.83 0.83 22.39
N GLU A 288 6.01 0.64 22.95
CA GLU A 288 6.94 1.73 23.30
C GLU A 288 7.53 2.46 22.08
N ASN A 289 7.55 1.80 20.91
CA ASN A 289 8.03 2.42 19.68
C ASN A 289 6.98 3.34 19.05
N GLY A 290 5.70 3.04 19.28
CA GLY A 290 4.59 3.69 18.62
C GLY A 290 4.57 3.38 17.11
N TRP A 291 3.71 4.08 16.39
CA TRP A 291 3.45 3.90 14.95
C TRP A 291 4.02 5.07 14.18
N LEU A 292 4.47 4.87 12.93
CA LEU A 292 4.69 5.99 12.04
C LEU A 292 3.36 6.70 11.82
N LEU A 293 3.37 8.03 11.94
CA LEU A 293 2.15 8.82 11.82
C LEU A 293 1.54 8.68 10.42
N SER A 294 2.37 8.53 9.37
CA SER A 294 1.97 8.24 7.99
C SER A 294 1.11 6.98 7.83
N THR A 295 1.22 6.02 8.74
CA THR A 295 0.46 4.75 8.68
C THR A 295 -0.87 4.81 9.42
N THR A 296 -1.25 5.95 9.96
CA THR A 296 -2.55 6.14 10.65
C THR A 296 -3.65 6.47 9.66
N HIS A 297 -4.89 6.13 10.02
CA HIS A 297 -6.06 6.49 9.22
C HIS A 297 -6.21 8.02 9.08
N ALA A 298 -5.84 8.78 10.11
CA ALA A 298 -5.84 10.24 10.06
C ALA A 298 -4.90 10.80 8.97
N ALA A 299 -3.68 10.27 8.88
CA ALA A 299 -2.74 10.65 7.84
C ALA A 299 -3.23 10.23 6.44
N ALA A 300 -3.80 9.02 6.32
CA ALA A 300 -4.34 8.54 5.06
C ALA A 300 -5.44 9.45 4.50
N ARG A 301 -6.32 10.00 5.36
CA ARG A 301 -7.35 10.98 4.98
C ARG A 301 -6.75 12.26 4.38
N VAL A 302 -5.73 12.82 5.02
CA VAL A 302 -5.05 14.03 4.53
C VAL A 302 -4.36 13.75 3.20
N MET A 303 -3.67 12.62 3.08
CA MET A 303 -2.99 12.23 1.84
C MET A 303 -3.95 11.89 0.70
N ALA A 304 -5.11 11.29 0.97
CA ALA A 304 -6.16 11.05 -0.01
C ALA A 304 -6.71 12.38 -0.56
N LEU A 305 -6.99 13.35 0.32
CA LEU A 305 -7.40 14.69 -0.08
C LEU A 305 -6.36 15.37 -0.99
N LEU A 306 -5.08 15.33 -0.62
CA LEU A 306 -4.02 15.97 -1.42
C LEU A 306 -3.87 15.31 -2.79
N ARG A 307 -3.92 13.97 -2.87
CA ARG A 307 -3.93 13.23 -4.15
C ARG A 307 -5.12 13.57 -5.01
N ALA A 308 -6.31 13.65 -4.41
CA ALA A 308 -7.54 14.05 -5.11
C ALA A 308 -7.47 15.47 -5.68
N CYS A 309 -6.66 16.35 -5.08
CA CYS A 309 -6.48 17.72 -5.56
C CYS A 309 -5.46 17.87 -6.70
N ALA A 310 -4.70 16.83 -7.06
CA ALA A 310 -3.75 16.86 -8.17
C ALA A 310 -4.47 17.23 -9.49
N TRP A 311 -3.80 17.98 -10.37
CA TRP A 311 -4.41 18.44 -11.63
C TRP A 311 -4.84 17.28 -12.54
N ASP A 312 -4.09 16.19 -12.49
CA ASP A 312 -4.28 14.93 -13.24
C ASP A 312 -4.98 13.83 -12.42
N ALA A 313 -5.62 14.18 -11.31
CA ALA A 313 -6.25 13.22 -10.42
C ALA A 313 -7.20 12.27 -11.16
N MET A 314 -7.07 11.00 -10.84
CA MET A 314 -8.00 9.98 -11.30
C MET A 314 -9.36 10.12 -10.59
N ALA A 315 -10.41 9.67 -11.23
CA ALA A 315 -11.77 9.78 -10.70
C ALA A 315 -11.97 8.95 -9.42
N ASP A 316 -11.31 7.80 -9.31
CA ASP A 316 -11.28 6.95 -8.12
C ASP A 316 -10.65 7.64 -6.92
N ALA A 317 -9.52 8.35 -7.11
CA ALA A 317 -8.85 9.10 -6.05
C ALA A 317 -9.73 10.24 -5.50
N VAL A 318 -10.48 10.92 -6.38
CA VAL A 318 -11.42 11.96 -5.95
C VAL A 318 -12.62 11.33 -5.24
N LEU A 319 -13.14 10.23 -5.75
CA LEU A 319 -14.24 9.49 -5.14
C LEU A 319 -13.85 8.98 -3.74
N ASP A 320 -12.65 8.43 -3.59
CA ASP A 320 -12.11 7.95 -2.32
C ASP A 320 -12.04 9.07 -1.26
N TRP A 321 -11.58 10.25 -1.65
CA TRP A 321 -11.62 11.43 -0.78
C TRP A 321 -13.05 11.85 -0.43
N LEU A 322 -13.96 11.91 -1.41
CA LEU A 322 -15.36 12.30 -1.17
C LEU A 322 -16.08 11.33 -0.24
N LYS A 323 -15.80 10.02 -0.34
CA LYS A 323 -16.33 8.99 0.58
C LYS A 323 -15.91 9.21 2.04
N GLN A 324 -14.79 9.86 2.25
CA GLN A 324 -14.26 10.17 3.59
C GLN A 324 -14.71 11.54 4.10
N SER A 325 -15.40 12.34 3.29
CA SER A 325 -15.76 13.73 3.58
C SER A 325 -17.16 13.85 4.19
N PRO A 326 -17.30 14.17 5.50
CA PRO A 326 -18.60 14.21 6.18
C PRO A 326 -19.58 15.26 5.64
N SER A 327 -19.08 16.28 4.92
CA SER A 327 -19.92 17.34 4.31
C SER A 327 -20.56 16.90 2.99
N VAL A 328 -20.34 15.67 2.52
CA VAL A 328 -20.86 15.15 1.26
C VAL A 328 -22.16 14.37 1.52
N ASP A 329 -23.18 14.61 0.70
CA ASP A 329 -24.43 13.86 0.74
C ASP A 329 -24.25 12.43 0.20
N ASP A 330 -24.60 11.43 0.98
CA ASP A 330 -24.44 10.02 0.64
C ASP A 330 -25.23 9.59 -0.61
N ALA A 331 -26.39 10.18 -0.87
CA ALA A 331 -27.20 9.82 -2.03
C ALA A 331 -26.57 10.36 -3.33
N ALA A 332 -26.11 11.61 -3.30
CA ALA A 332 -25.38 12.22 -4.40
C ALA A 332 -24.06 11.49 -4.68
N LEU A 333 -23.36 11.06 -3.61
CA LEU A 333 -22.11 10.32 -3.71
C LEU A 333 -22.30 8.94 -4.38
N ARG A 334 -23.32 8.19 -3.97
CA ARG A 334 -23.66 6.91 -4.61
C ARG A 334 -24.06 7.09 -6.08
N ALA A 335 -24.82 8.13 -6.39
CA ALA A 335 -25.21 8.44 -7.77
C ALA A 335 -23.99 8.78 -8.63
N LEU A 336 -23.05 9.57 -8.09
CA LEU A 336 -21.79 9.91 -8.74
C LEU A 336 -20.93 8.66 -8.98
N GLU A 337 -20.75 7.81 -7.97
CA GLU A 337 -19.98 6.56 -8.09
C GLU A 337 -20.57 5.65 -9.17
N HIS A 338 -21.87 5.42 -9.13
CA HIS A 338 -22.56 4.61 -10.13
C HIS A 338 -22.39 5.19 -11.55
N TRP A 339 -22.45 6.51 -11.69
CA TRP A 339 -22.21 7.16 -12.97
C TRP A 339 -20.77 7.00 -13.46
N LEU A 340 -19.77 7.20 -12.58
CA LEU A 340 -18.36 7.02 -12.91
C LEU A 340 -18.06 5.59 -13.37
N ARG A 341 -18.55 4.59 -12.64
CA ARG A 341 -18.39 3.16 -13.02
C ARG A 341 -19.00 2.86 -14.37
N ARG A 342 -20.24 3.28 -14.58
CA ARG A 342 -20.97 3.01 -15.82
C ARG A 342 -20.37 3.71 -17.04
N THR A 343 -19.73 4.87 -16.87
CA THR A 343 -19.14 5.64 -17.99
C THR A 343 -17.67 5.31 -18.21
N GLY A 344 -17.01 4.56 -17.30
CA GLY A 344 -15.59 4.27 -17.36
C GLY A 344 -14.71 5.53 -17.33
N ALA A 345 -15.20 6.62 -16.72
CA ALA A 345 -14.48 7.89 -16.68
C ALA A 345 -13.27 7.80 -15.76
N GLN A 346 -12.08 7.66 -16.30
CA GLN A 346 -10.84 7.48 -15.53
C GLN A 346 -10.33 8.79 -14.91
N ARG A 347 -10.31 9.89 -15.66
CA ARG A 347 -9.80 11.20 -15.18
C ARG A 347 -10.90 12.09 -14.67
N TRP A 348 -10.67 12.66 -13.49
CA TRP A 348 -11.66 13.54 -12.85
C TRP A 348 -12.03 14.75 -13.66
N THR A 349 -11.06 15.45 -14.28
CA THR A 349 -11.34 16.69 -15.05
C THR A 349 -12.30 16.44 -16.21
N GLY A 350 -12.15 15.32 -16.93
CA GLY A 350 -13.07 14.90 -17.97
C GLY A 350 -14.47 14.60 -17.42
N ALA A 351 -14.53 13.82 -16.34
CA ALA A 351 -15.77 13.46 -15.67
C ALA A 351 -16.55 14.68 -15.17
N ALA A 352 -15.86 15.63 -14.52
CA ALA A 352 -16.48 16.84 -13.99
C ALA A 352 -17.03 17.75 -15.12
N THR A 353 -16.30 17.86 -16.24
CA THR A 353 -16.74 18.65 -17.40
C THR A 353 -18.02 18.05 -18.02
N GLU A 354 -18.08 16.73 -18.14
CA GLU A 354 -19.25 16.05 -18.69
C GLU A 354 -20.47 16.14 -17.78
N LEU A 355 -20.28 15.97 -16.47
CA LEU A 355 -21.35 16.15 -15.49
C LEU A 355 -21.89 17.57 -15.51
N GLN A 356 -21.03 18.57 -15.66
CA GLN A 356 -21.46 19.97 -15.80
C GLN A 356 -22.30 20.16 -17.06
N ALA A 357 -21.92 19.56 -18.19
CA ALA A 357 -22.72 19.59 -19.43
C ALA A 357 -24.04 18.81 -19.29
N ALA A 358 -24.12 17.85 -18.40
CA ALA A 358 -25.32 17.05 -18.12
C ALA A 358 -26.13 17.53 -16.90
N ALA A 359 -25.88 18.73 -16.37
CA ALA A 359 -26.41 19.20 -15.09
C ALA A 359 -27.95 19.18 -15.02
N GLU A 360 -28.67 19.45 -16.12
CA GLU A 360 -30.15 19.37 -16.18
C GLU A 360 -30.67 17.95 -15.98
N ARG A 361 -29.92 16.95 -16.46
CA ARG A 361 -30.29 15.53 -16.40
C ARG A 361 -29.78 14.83 -15.14
N ARG A 362 -28.73 15.37 -14.53
CA ARG A 362 -28.02 14.82 -13.38
C ARG A 362 -27.64 15.89 -12.36
N PRO A 363 -28.64 16.56 -11.78
CA PRO A 363 -28.40 17.75 -10.96
C PRO A 363 -27.59 17.43 -9.68
N ALA A 364 -27.81 16.27 -9.05
CA ALA A 364 -27.13 15.91 -7.81
C ALA A 364 -25.63 15.59 -8.05
N GLU A 365 -25.34 14.78 -9.08
CA GLU A 365 -23.98 14.41 -9.45
C GLU A 365 -23.19 15.64 -9.94
N ALA A 366 -23.82 16.49 -10.75
CA ALA A 366 -23.21 17.72 -11.24
C ALA A 366 -22.92 18.72 -10.11
N ALA A 367 -23.84 18.88 -9.15
CA ALA A 367 -23.65 19.73 -7.99
C ALA A 367 -22.47 19.24 -7.11
N LEU A 368 -22.41 17.93 -6.85
CA LEU A 368 -21.29 17.35 -6.09
C LEU A 368 -19.96 17.48 -6.84
N ALA A 369 -19.94 17.25 -8.15
CA ALA A 369 -18.74 17.45 -8.97
C ALA A 369 -18.28 18.91 -8.97
N ALA A 370 -19.21 19.86 -9.06
CA ALA A 370 -18.90 21.30 -8.97
C ALA A 370 -18.34 21.68 -7.58
N GLN A 371 -18.91 21.14 -6.51
CA GLN A 371 -18.41 21.33 -5.14
C GLN A 371 -16.98 20.79 -4.99
N ALA A 372 -16.72 19.56 -5.46
CA ALA A 372 -15.38 18.97 -5.44
C ALA A 372 -14.37 19.80 -6.25
N GLN A 373 -14.76 20.32 -7.43
CA GLN A 373 -13.90 21.21 -8.22
C GLN A 373 -13.63 22.54 -7.49
N ALA A 374 -14.61 23.14 -6.83
CA ALA A 374 -14.42 24.35 -6.03
C ALA A 374 -13.41 24.12 -4.89
N TRP A 375 -13.50 23.01 -4.21
CA TRP A 375 -12.53 22.62 -3.19
C TRP A 375 -11.13 22.42 -3.75
N ARG A 376 -10.98 21.66 -4.84
CA ARG A 376 -9.70 21.41 -5.53
C ARG A 376 -9.03 22.70 -6.02
N ALA A 377 -9.81 23.66 -6.52
CA ALA A 377 -9.32 24.96 -6.99
C ALA A 377 -8.59 25.75 -5.89
N GLY A 378 -8.98 25.53 -4.62
CA GLY A 378 -8.30 26.12 -3.45
C GLY A 378 -6.82 25.73 -3.33
N LEU A 379 -6.41 24.60 -3.90
CA LEU A 379 -5.02 24.09 -3.87
C LEU A 379 -4.34 24.07 -5.26
N ALA A 380 -4.92 24.64 -6.29
CA ALA A 380 -4.40 24.54 -7.66
C ALA A 380 -3.14 25.39 -7.94
N SER A 381 -2.96 26.52 -7.22
CA SER A 381 -1.90 27.48 -7.52
C SER A 381 -0.66 27.26 -6.67
N ALA A 382 0.52 27.37 -7.29
CA ALA A 382 1.79 27.38 -6.55
C ALA A 382 1.85 28.58 -5.59
N ARG A 383 2.34 28.32 -4.36
CA ARG A 383 2.41 29.32 -3.29
C ARG A 383 3.49 28.96 -2.26
N PRO A 384 3.93 29.91 -1.43
CA PRO A 384 4.83 29.63 -0.30
C PRO A 384 4.20 28.68 0.72
N LEU A 385 5.04 27.91 1.45
CA LEU A 385 4.59 26.95 2.48
C LEU A 385 3.63 27.60 3.49
N ALA A 386 3.94 28.82 3.95
CA ALA A 386 3.10 29.57 4.89
C ALA A 386 1.67 29.84 4.39
N GLN A 387 1.45 29.84 3.07
CA GLN A 387 0.12 29.99 2.45
C GLN A 387 -0.54 28.62 2.15
N TRP A 388 0.25 27.55 1.98
CA TRP A 388 -0.26 26.21 1.82
C TRP A 388 -0.98 25.72 3.08
N LEU A 389 -0.44 25.98 4.26
CA LEU A 389 -0.99 25.49 5.53
C LEU A 389 -2.41 26.03 5.81
N PRO A 390 -2.67 27.36 5.71
CA PRO A 390 -4.03 27.88 5.83
C PRO A 390 -4.97 27.37 4.73
N ALA A 391 -4.48 27.21 3.50
CA ALA A 391 -5.30 26.68 2.40
C ALA A 391 -5.73 25.24 2.64
N LEU A 392 -4.80 24.37 3.09
CA LEU A 392 -5.12 22.99 3.46
C LEU A 392 -6.11 22.96 4.64
N ARG A 393 -5.90 23.79 5.66
CA ARG A 393 -6.83 23.90 6.80
C ARG A 393 -8.23 24.27 6.35
N THR A 394 -8.37 25.31 5.50
CA THR A 394 -9.66 25.75 4.96
C THR A 394 -10.35 24.62 4.20
N LEU A 395 -9.60 23.86 3.42
CA LEU A 395 -10.14 22.71 2.69
C LEU A 395 -10.60 21.59 3.64
N LEU A 396 -9.80 21.23 4.64
CA LEU A 396 -10.18 20.23 5.64
C LEU A 396 -11.44 20.64 6.42
N GLN A 397 -11.60 21.93 6.71
CA GLN A 397 -12.82 22.47 7.33
C GLN A 397 -13.99 22.41 6.36
N GLY A 398 -13.80 22.81 5.10
CA GLY A 398 -14.84 22.85 4.08
C GLY A 398 -15.43 21.47 3.75
N CYS A 399 -14.61 20.43 3.70
CA CYS A 399 -15.05 19.05 3.45
C CYS A 399 -15.44 18.29 4.74
N GLY A 400 -15.40 18.96 5.92
CA GLY A 400 -15.84 18.39 7.21
C GLY A 400 -14.84 17.43 7.87
N LEU A 401 -13.62 17.30 7.35
CA LEU A 401 -12.61 16.39 7.93
C LEU A 401 -11.94 16.95 9.20
N TRP A 402 -11.93 18.28 9.36
CA TRP A 402 -11.19 18.96 10.42
C TRP A 402 -11.58 18.52 11.82
N ASP A 403 -12.88 18.53 12.14
CA ASP A 403 -13.37 18.22 13.47
C ASP A 403 -13.10 16.75 13.86
N GLY A 404 -13.27 15.84 12.90
CA GLY A 404 -12.94 14.43 13.10
C GLY A 404 -11.44 14.21 13.36
N LEU A 405 -10.56 14.96 12.66
CA LEU A 405 -9.13 14.91 12.92
C LEU A 405 -8.75 15.51 14.28
N GLN A 406 -9.44 16.56 14.74
CA GLN A 406 -9.20 17.11 16.08
C GLN A 406 -9.64 16.18 17.21
N GLN A 407 -10.71 15.43 17.03
CA GLN A 407 -11.24 14.49 18.02
C GLN A 407 -10.45 13.17 18.07
N ASP A 408 -9.80 12.79 16.97
CA ASP A 408 -8.92 11.63 16.92
C ASP A 408 -7.52 11.98 17.45
N ALA A 409 -7.00 11.18 18.40
CA ALA A 409 -5.69 11.43 18.99
C ALA A 409 -4.54 11.41 17.95
N ALA A 410 -4.58 10.49 16.98
CA ALA A 410 -3.64 10.49 15.86
C ALA A 410 -3.87 11.68 14.94
N GLY A 411 -5.13 12.06 14.71
CA GLY A 411 -5.53 13.22 13.93
C GLY A 411 -5.00 14.53 14.52
N SER A 412 -5.20 14.75 15.83
CA SER A 412 -4.63 15.89 16.55
C SER A 412 -3.11 15.97 16.39
N ARG A 413 -2.43 14.81 16.40
CA ARG A 413 -0.99 14.75 16.16
C ARG A 413 -0.64 15.10 14.72
N VAL A 414 -1.38 14.62 13.72
CA VAL A 414 -1.23 14.98 12.30
C VAL A 414 -1.36 16.50 12.13
N LEU A 415 -2.40 17.09 12.68
CA LEU A 415 -2.61 18.55 12.59
C LEU A 415 -1.46 19.34 13.22
N ALA A 416 -0.97 18.90 14.37
CA ALA A 416 0.13 19.56 15.08
C ALA A 416 1.47 19.45 14.35
N GLU A 417 1.82 18.24 13.85
CA GLU A 417 3.07 18.02 13.09
C GLU A 417 3.12 18.83 11.81
N LEU A 418 1.97 18.95 11.12
CA LEU A 418 1.83 19.77 9.92
C LEU A 418 1.67 21.28 10.22
N ARG A 419 1.69 21.73 11.48
CA ARG A 419 1.49 23.14 11.88
C ARG A 419 0.16 23.72 11.36
N LEU A 420 -0.89 22.92 11.23
CA LEU A 420 -2.19 23.39 10.73
C LEU A 420 -3.00 24.24 11.72
N PRO A 421 -2.94 24.04 13.07
CA PRO A 421 -3.57 24.92 14.04
C PRO A 421 -2.98 26.34 13.99
N GLU A 422 -3.81 27.35 14.28
CA GLU A 422 -3.37 28.75 14.31
C GLU A 422 -2.24 28.97 15.33
N GLY A 423 -1.32 29.84 14.97
CA GLY A 423 -0.18 30.20 15.81
C GLY A 423 1.02 29.25 15.74
N LEU A 424 0.87 28.03 15.21
CA LEU A 424 1.98 27.05 15.10
C LEU A 424 2.89 27.25 13.88
N GLN A 425 2.55 28.19 12.97
CA GLN A 425 3.23 28.38 11.69
C GLN A 425 4.44 29.33 11.75
N ALA A 426 4.60 30.04 12.86
CA ALA A 426 5.60 31.09 12.98
C ALA A 426 7.04 30.56 12.84
N ASP A 427 7.30 29.34 13.32
CA ASP A 427 8.62 28.68 13.26
C ASP A 427 9.01 28.32 11.81
N LEU A 428 8.04 28.08 10.93
CA LEU A 428 8.29 27.81 9.52
C LEU A 428 8.49 29.07 8.69
N GLN A 429 7.83 30.18 9.08
CA GLN A 429 7.93 31.46 8.35
C GLN A 429 9.34 32.07 8.42
N ALA A 430 10.06 31.80 9.48
CA ALA A 430 11.42 32.29 9.70
C ALA A 430 12.51 31.51 8.93
N LEU A 431 12.15 30.42 8.25
CA LEU A 431 13.12 29.56 7.55
C LEU A 431 13.55 30.17 6.21
N ASP A 432 14.84 30.07 5.90
CA ASP A 432 15.34 30.29 4.55
C ASP A 432 14.65 29.33 3.57
N GLY A 433 14.10 29.88 2.49
CA GLY A 433 13.34 29.08 1.52
C GLY A 433 11.85 28.93 1.81
N ALA A 434 11.33 29.28 2.99
CA ALA A 434 9.90 29.22 3.31
C ALA A 434 9.03 30.14 2.44
N GLY A 435 9.57 31.26 1.96
CA GLY A 435 8.92 32.19 1.04
C GLY A 435 8.89 31.75 -0.42
N ARG A 436 9.54 30.64 -0.76
CA ARG A 436 9.58 30.12 -2.12
C ARG A 436 8.25 29.48 -2.52
N PRO A 437 7.69 29.82 -3.69
CA PRO A 437 6.53 29.11 -4.21
C PRO A 437 6.85 27.65 -4.53
N MET A 438 6.01 26.73 -4.06
CA MET A 438 6.02 25.31 -4.39
C MET A 438 4.68 24.88 -4.98
N GLY A 439 4.68 23.90 -5.86
CA GLY A 439 3.49 23.31 -6.43
C GLY A 439 2.81 22.34 -5.44
N LEU A 440 1.60 21.89 -5.76
CA LEU A 440 0.87 20.93 -4.95
C LEU A 440 1.65 19.60 -4.78
N GLN A 441 2.35 19.12 -5.80
CA GLN A 441 3.15 17.90 -5.75
C GLN A 441 4.27 18.02 -4.72
N ASP A 442 5.00 19.14 -4.70
CA ASP A 442 6.09 19.37 -3.74
C ASP A 442 5.54 19.53 -2.32
N PHE A 443 4.40 20.22 -2.18
CA PHE A 443 3.70 20.30 -0.89
C PHE A 443 3.22 18.94 -0.39
N THR A 444 2.65 18.13 -1.26
CA THR A 444 2.21 16.76 -0.90
C THR A 444 3.39 15.88 -0.46
N ARG A 445 4.54 16.01 -1.14
CA ARG A 445 5.79 15.33 -0.75
C ARG A 445 6.26 15.78 0.63
N TRP A 446 6.31 17.10 0.87
CA TRP A 446 6.66 17.64 2.17
C TRP A 446 5.73 17.14 3.28
N VAL A 447 4.40 17.09 3.06
CA VAL A 447 3.44 16.51 4.00
C VAL A 447 3.77 15.04 4.27
N GLY A 448 4.04 14.25 3.23
CA GLY A 448 4.44 12.85 3.34
C GLY A 448 5.70 12.66 4.19
N GLU A 449 6.76 13.42 3.92
CA GLU A 449 8.02 13.40 4.67
C GLU A 449 7.82 13.72 6.16
N VAL A 450 7.01 14.73 6.47
CA VAL A 450 6.69 15.10 7.86
C VAL A 450 5.95 13.97 8.56
N LEU A 451 4.93 13.39 7.91
CA LEU A 451 4.13 12.30 8.50
C LEU A 451 4.94 11.01 8.66
N GLU A 452 5.87 10.72 7.75
CA GLU A 452 6.75 9.54 7.85
C GLU A 452 7.80 9.66 8.95
N SER A 453 8.28 10.86 9.22
CA SER A 453 9.26 11.08 10.29
C SER A 453 8.66 11.10 11.68
N ALA A 454 7.37 11.46 11.79
CA ALA A 454 6.66 11.60 13.06
C ALA A 454 6.13 10.25 13.57
N ARG A 455 6.05 10.15 14.89
CA ARG A 455 5.50 8.95 15.55
C ARG A 455 4.28 9.29 16.37
N TYR A 456 3.30 8.41 16.28
CA TYR A 456 2.13 8.40 17.14
C TYR A 456 2.29 7.29 18.19
N ARG A 457 2.11 7.65 19.45
CA ARG A 457 2.09 6.72 20.57
C ARG A 457 0.75 6.85 21.26
N PRO A 458 -0.13 5.83 21.16
CA PRO A 458 -1.37 5.83 21.91
C PRO A 458 -1.10 5.94 23.42
N GLU A 459 -2.07 6.45 24.17
CA GLU A 459 -2.04 6.34 25.62
C GLU A 459 -2.31 4.89 26.01
N TYR A 460 -1.45 4.34 26.85
CA TYR A 460 -1.55 2.96 27.29
C TYR A 460 -1.78 2.90 28.80
N LEU A 461 -2.42 1.82 29.24
CA LEU A 461 -2.48 1.48 30.66
C LEU A 461 -1.05 1.21 31.17
N ALA A 462 -0.69 1.80 32.32
CA ALA A 462 0.64 1.69 32.90
C ALA A 462 1.08 0.24 33.18
N ASP A 463 0.12 -0.67 33.37
CA ASP A 463 0.34 -2.07 33.74
C ASP A 463 -0.07 -3.04 32.61
N ALA A 464 0.10 -2.65 31.35
CA ALA A 464 -0.14 -3.56 30.21
C ALA A 464 0.69 -4.85 30.35
N PRO A 465 0.05 -6.03 30.23
CA PRO A 465 0.75 -7.31 30.45
C PRO A 465 1.73 -7.66 29.32
N VAL A 466 1.65 -6.98 28.18
CA VAL A 466 2.54 -7.16 27.01
C VAL A 466 3.17 -5.83 26.63
N VAL A 467 4.48 -5.84 26.45
CA VAL A 467 5.23 -4.65 26.04
C VAL A 467 5.97 -4.95 24.74
N VAL A 468 5.72 -4.16 23.70
CA VAL A 468 6.45 -4.19 22.41
C VAL A 468 7.61 -3.22 22.47
N LEU A 469 8.83 -3.70 22.24
CA LEU A 469 10.06 -2.91 22.38
C LEU A 469 11.17 -3.44 21.45
N PRO A 470 12.17 -2.60 21.08
CA PRO A 470 13.36 -3.09 20.39
C PRO A 470 14.19 -4.03 21.28
N LEU A 471 14.84 -5.01 20.66
CA LEU A 471 15.69 -5.98 21.35
C LEU A 471 16.71 -5.36 22.35
N PRO A 472 17.44 -4.28 22.02
CA PRO A 472 18.38 -3.66 22.96
C PRO A 472 17.74 -3.07 24.22
N GLN A 473 16.44 -2.77 24.18
CA GLN A 473 15.73 -2.17 25.31
C GLN A 473 15.25 -3.19 26.35
N LEU A 474 15.55 -4.47 26.17
CA LEU A 474 15.41 -5.52 27.21
C LEU A 474 16.40 -5.33 28.35
N LEU A 475 17.52 -4.64 28.12
CA LEU A 475 18.60 -4.49 29.09
C LEU A 475 18.10 -3.92 30.41
N ALA A 476 18.41 -4.62 31.49
CA ALA A 476 18.11 -4.26 32.88
C ALA A 476 16.61 -3.99 33.16
N ARG A 477 15.71 -4.68 32.45
CA ARG A 477 14.25 -4.64 32.65
C ARG A 477 13.69 -6.02 33.03
N PRO A 478 12.73 -6.09 33.97
CA PRO A 478 12.20 -7.36 34.47
C PRO A 478 11.06 -7.87 33.59
N PHE A 479 11.32 -8.78 32.67
CA PHE A 479 10.28 -9.52 31.93
C PHE A 479 10.24 -10.97 32.36
N ALA A 480 9.03 -11.52 32.51
CA ALA A 480 8.83 -12.91 32.88
C ALA A 480 8.97 -13.86 31.67
N ALA A 481 8.68 -13.37 30.48
CA ALA A 481 8.83 -14.09 29.22
C ALA A 481 9.17 -13.13 28.08
N LEU A 482 9.73 -13.66 27.02
CA LEU A 482 10.10 -12.96 25.79
C LEU A 482 9.63 -13.75 24.57
N VAL A 483 8.97 -13.09 23.65
CA VAL A 483 8.63 -13.63 22.32
C VAL A 483 9.39 -12.82 21.28
N LEU A 484 10.19 -13.49 20.48
CA LEU A 484 11.07 -12.94 19.44
C LEU A 484 10.63 -13.43 18.05
N PRO A 485 9.65 -12.82 17.40
CA PRO A 485 9.33 -13.09 16.00
C PRO A 485 10.26 -12.29 15.08
N GLY A 486 10.29 -12.66 13.79
CA GLY A 486 11.14 -12.00 12.80
C GLY A 486 12.61 -12.40 12.90
N CYS A 487 12.88 -13.63 13.30
CA CYS A 487 14.26 -14.11 13.48
C CYS A 487 14.80 -14.85 12.24
N ASP A 488 14.44 -14.42 11.03
CA ASP A 488 15.08 -14.86 9.78
C ASP A 488 16.31 -14.02 9.41
N GLU A 489 17.02 -14.47 8.36
CA GLU A 489 18.26 -13.85 7.90
C GLU A 489 18.11 -12.42 7.37
N LYS A 490 16.92 -12.05 6.83
CA LYS A 490 16.65 -10.70 6.31
C LYS A 490 16.35 -9.72 7.44
N ARG A 491 15.54 -10.13 8.42
CA ARG A 491 15.05 -9.27 9.51
C ARG A 491 15.98 -9.21 10.72
N LEU A 492 16.77 -10.25 10.95
CA LEU A 492 17.77 -10.32 12.03
C LEU A 492 19.14 -10.79 11.46
N PRO A 493 19.82 -9.98 10.63
CA PRO A 493 21.12 -10.33 10.08
C PRO A 493 22.19 -10.41 11.17
N ALA A 494 23.27 -11.15 10.93
CA ALA A 494 24.37 -11.26 11.89
C ALA A 494 25.09 -9.92 12.18
N ALA A 495 25.11 -9.04 11.20
CA ALA A 495 25.71 -7.72 11.28
C ALA A 495 24.79 -6.71 10.58
N PRO A 496 24.13 -5.82 11.32
CA PRO A 496 23.31 -4.76 10.74
C PRO A 496 24.13 -3.84 9.84
N GLU A 497 23.55 -3.44 8.71
CA GLU A 497 24.18 -2.44 7.84
C GLU A 497 24.09 -1.06 8.51
N PRO A 498 25.20 -0.34 8.64
CA PRO A 498 25.18 1.02 9.17
C PRO A 498 24.44 1.96 8.20
N PRO A 499 23.56 2.85 8.70
CA PRO A 499 22.80 3.75 7.83
C PRO A 499 23.68 4.81 7.15
N GLY A 500 23.27 5.26 5.95
CA GLY A 500 23.88 6.33 5.19
C GLY A 500 25.13 5.92 4.38
N PRO A 501 25.50 6.73 3.38
CA PRO A 501 26.52 6.40 2.38
C PRO A 501 27.96 6.70 2.84
N TRP A 502 28.27 6.56 4.15
CA TRP A 502 29.59 6.79 4.69
C TRP A 502 30.52 5.59 4.48
N THR A 503 31.73 5.84 4.02
CA THR A 503 32.76 4.80 3.97
C THR A 503 33.18 4.39 5.37
N GLN A 504 33.82 3.22 5.54
CA GLN A 504 34.32 2.74 6.82
C GLN A 504 35.37 3.73 7.42
N ALA A 505 36.24 4.30 6.58
CA ALA A 505 37.25 5.29 7.02
C ALA A 505 36.56 6.58 7.54
N GLN A 506 35.55 7.08 6.83
CA GLN A 506 34.76 8.24 7.27
C GLN A 506 34.04 7.96 8.58
N ARG A 507 33.39 6.78 8.70
CA ARG A 507 32.71 6.38 9.95
C ARG A 507 33.67 6.40 11.13
N THR A 508 34.84 5.78 10.97
CA THR A 508 35.85 5.73 12.03
C THR A 508 36.37 7.12 12.37
N GLY A 509 36.75 7.92 11.36
CA GLY A 509 37.33 9.24 11.56
C GLY A 509 36.33 10.27 12.12
N LEU A 510 35.06 10.22 11.71
CA LEU A 510 34.01 11.09 12.22
C LEU A 510 33.43 10.63 13.56
N GLY A 511 33.66 9.39 13.98
CA GLY A 511 33.07 8.83 15.20
C GLY A 511 31.64 8.29 15.00
N LEU A 512 31.26 8.01 13.76
CA LEU A 512 29.98 7.36 13.44
C LEU A 512 30.04 5.86 13.76
N PRO A 513 28.87 5.22 14.09
CA PRO A 513 28.84 3.79 14.35
C PRO A 513 29.37 2.98 13.18
N THR A 514 30.31 2.07 13.44
CA THR A 514 30.84 1.13 12.44
C THR A 514 30.00 -0.16 12.42
N ARG A 515 30.09 -0.92 11.32
CA ARG A 515 29.43 -2.23 11.19
C ARG A 515 29.82 -3.20 12.33
N ASP A 516 31.11 -3.21 12.70
CA ASP A 516 31.59 -4.09 13.77
C ASP A 516 31.00 -3.71 15.13
N GLN A 517 30.90 -2.40 15.42
CA GLN A 517 30.25 -1.90 16.64
C GLN A 517 28.77 -2.25 16.69
N LEU A 518 28.05 -2.11 15.57
CA LEU A 518 26.64 -2.48 15.49
C LEU A 518 26.46 -3.99 15.64
N ALA A 519 27.31 -4.80 15.00
CA ALA A 519 27.28 -6.23 15.12
C ALA A 519 27.59 -6.71 16.55
N ALA A 520 28.56 -6.08 17.22
CA ALA A 520 28.88 -6.38 18.62
C ALA A 520 27.71 -6.02 19.55
N ALA A 521 27.10 -4.84 19.35
CA ALA A 521 25.93 -4.42 20.12
C ALA A 521 24.73 -5.35 19.92
N GLN A 522 24.48 -5.81 18.68
CA GLN A 522 23.41 -6.74 18.38
C GLN A 522 23.64 -8.11 19.03
N ARG A 523 24.88 -8.64 18.95
CA ARG A 523 25.22 -9.91 19.64
C ARG A 523 25.05 -9.80 21.15
N ALA A 524 25.45 -8.67 21.74
CA ALA A 524 25.29 -8.43 23.17
C ALA A 524 23.81 -8.35 23.57
N ALA A 525 22.99 -7.65 22.77
CA ALA A 525 21.54 -7.56 22.99
C ALA A 525 20.85 -8.92 22.82
N TRP A 526 21.26 -9.71 21.84
CA TRP A 526 20.81 -11.09 21.65
C TRP A 526 21.16 -11.98 22.85
N ALA A 527 22.41 -11.97 23.29
CA ALA A 527 22.84 -12.73 24.46
C ALA A 527 22.05 -12.33 25.72
N GLN A 528 21.74 -11.04 25.87
CA GLN A 528 20.91 -10.56 26.98
C GLN A 528 19.44 -11.06 26.86
N ALA A 529 18.89 -11.04 25.64
CA ALA A 529 17.52 -11.53 25.40
C ALA A 529 17.35 -13.00 25.83
N LEU A 530 18.34 -13.84 25.53
CA LEU A 530 18.36 -15.26 25.87
C LEU A 530 18.47 -15.54 27.39
N ARG A 531 18.68 -14.53 28.23
CA ARG A 531 18.66 -14.64 29.69
C ARG A 531 17.27 -14.45 30.28
N THR A 532 16.30 -14.03 29.47
CA THR A 532 14.92 -13.98 29.92
C THR A 532 14.47 -15.38 30.31
N PRO A 533 13.77 -15.57 31.44
CA PRO A 533 13.48 -16.90 31.98
C PRO A 533 12.79 -17.85 31.02
N ARG A 534 12.05 -17.34 30.06
CA ARG A 534 11.34 -18.08 29.01
C ARG A 534 11.44 -17.31 27.72
N VAL A 535 11.88 -17.96 26.64
CA VAL A 535 12.11 -17.32 25.35
C VAL A 535 11.50 -18.18 24.26
N ASP A 536 10.61 -17.59 23.45
CA ASP A 536 10.13 -18.16 22.20
C ASP A 536 10.70 -17.38 21.03
N ILE A 537 11.39 -18.08 20.14
CA ILE A 537 12.03 -17.51 18.95
C ILE A 537 11.32 -18.04 17.72
N LEU A 538 10.79 -17.14 16.87
CA LEU A 538 10.05 -17.54 15.70
C LEU A 538 10.69 -16.98 14.42
N TRP A 539 10.69 -17.76 13.33
CA TRP A 539 11.03 -17.32 11.99
C TRP A 539 10.18 -18.05 10.96
N ARG A 540 9.94 -17.42 9.84
CA ARG A 540 9.19 -17.99 8.72
C ARG A 540 10.13 -18.64 7.71
N ALA A 541 9.69 -19.75 7.10
CA ALA A 541 10.43 -20.51 6.10
C ALA A 541 10.34 -19.91 4.69
N GLY A 542 9.37 -19.03 4.43
CA GLY A 542 9.17 -18.35 3.14
C GLY A 542 8.78 -16.89 3.30
N ASP A 543 9.14 -16.06 2.31
CA ASP A 543 8.71 -14.67 2.22
C ASP A 543 7.34 -14.54 1.51
N GLU A 544 6.88 -13.31 1.30
CA GLU A 544 5.59 -13.02 0.65
C GLU A 544 5.54 -13.45 -0.83
N GLY A 545 6.68 -13.59 -1.48
CA GLY A 545 6.81 -14.10 -2.84
C GLY A 545 6.95 -15.63 -2.92
N GLY A 546 6.98 -16.31 -1.77
CA GLY A 546 7.22 -17.77 -1.69
C GLY A 546 8.71 -18.17 -1.79
N GLU A 547 9.64 -17.21 -1.76
CA GLU A 547 11.06 -17.49 -1.75
C GLU A 547 11.49 -18.03 -0.38
N PRO A 548 12.32 -19.10 -0.33
CA PRO A 548 12.79 -19.67 0.92
C PRO A 548 13.58 -18.66 1.77
N LEU A 549 13.32 -18.65 3.07
CA LEU A 549 14.07 -17.89 4.05
C LEU A 549 14.78 -18.82 5.03
N LEU A 550 16.00 -18.47 5.36
CA LEU A 550 16.76 -19.16 6.38
C LEU A 550 16.57 -18.51 7.76
N ALA A 551 16.66 -19.30 8.81
CA ALA A 551 16.80 -18.75 10.15
C ALA A 551 18.01 -17.82 10.23
N SER A 552 17.90 -16.76 11.04
CA SER A 552 19.01 -15.84 11.33
C SER A 552 20.28 -16.62 11.71
N PRO A 553 21.49 -16.16 11.32
CA PRO A 553 22.74 -16.75 11.79
C PRO A 553 22.84 -16.86 13.32
N LEU A 554 22.18 -15.96 14.06
CA LEU A 554 22.12 -16.02 15.52
C LEU A 554 21.27 -17.21 16.01
N VAL A 555 20.18 -17.51 15.33
CA VAL A 555 19.33 -18.69 15.59
C VAL A 555 20.05 -19.98 15.16
N GLN A 556 20.71 -19.96 14.00
CA GLN A 556 21.49 -21.11 13.54
C GLN A 556 22.61 -21.47 14.55
N ALA A 557 23.29 -20.48 15.14
CA ALA A 557 24.27 -20.70 16.19
C ALA A 557 23.65 -21.41 17.43
N LEU A 558 22.42 -21.03 17.81
CA LEU A 558 21.70 -21.71 18.88
C LEU A 558 21.38 -23.17 18.55
N ARG A 559 20.94 -23.45 17.34
CA ARG A 559 20.69 -24.84 16.86
C ARG A 559 21.96 -25.68 16.88
N LEU A 560 23.08 -25.10 16.44
CA LEU A 560 24.39 -25.75 16.51
C LEU A 560 24.83 -26.02 17.96
N ALA A 561 24.45 -25.17 18.90
CA ALA A 561 24.70 -25.35 20.32
C ALA A 561 23.71 -26.34 21.00
N GLY A 562 22.82 -26.96 20.24
CA GLY A 562 21.90 -28.01 20.72
C GLY A 562 20.49 -27.54 21.04
N ALA A 563 20.10 -26.29 20.72
CA ALA A 563 18.71 -25.85 20.86
C ALA A 563 17.83 -26.58 19.84
N ALA A 564 16.75 -27.21 20.32
CA ALA A 564 15.81 -27.96 19.49
C ALA A 564 14.58 -27.12 19.10
N LEU A 565 13.93 -27.51 18.00
CA LEU A 565 12.61 -26.99 17.66
C LEU A 565 11.59 -27.39 18.73
N ALA A 566 10.60 -26.53 18.97
CA ALA A 566 9.51 -26.83 19.89
C ALA A 566 8.70 -28.03 19.38
N GLU A 567 8.43 -28.97 20.25
CA GLU A 567 7.65 -30.18 19.91
C GLU A 567 6.16 -29.89 19.76
N ALA A 568 5.66 -28.83 20.42
CA ALA A 568 4.25 -28.48 20.42
C ALA A 568 4.05 -27.07 19.86
N ASP A 569 3.06 -26.96 18.97
CA ASP A 569 2.55 -25.65 18.52
C ASP A 569 1.71 -25.02 19.66
N ALA A 570 2.00 -23.77 19.97
CA ALA A 570 1.24 -23.02 20.99
C ALA A 570 -0.18 -22.65 20.51
N ARG A 571 -0.47 -22.74 19.22
CA ARG A 571 -1.77 -22.46 18.66
C ARG A 571 -2.77 -23.56 18.99
N VAL A 572 -4.00 -23.15 19.27
CA VAL A 572 -5.12 -24.09 19.44
C VAL A 572 -5.79 -24.26 18.07
N PRO A 573 -5.69 -25.43 17.41
CA PRO A 573 -6.31 -25.63 16.12
C PRO A 573 -7.84 -25.50 16.23
N ARG A 574 -8.42 -24.72 15.34
CA ARG A 574 -9.88 -24.62 15.19
C ARG A 574 -10.30 -25.47 14.00
N THR A 575 -10.95 -26.55 14.24
CA THR A 575 -11.59 -27.34 13.17
C THR A 575 -12.96 -26.72 12.91
N VAL A 576 -13.10 -26.04 11.79
CA VAL A 576 -14.40 -25.59 11.30
C VAL A 576 -14.85 -26.61 10.27
N PRO A 577 -15.87 -27.45 10.60
CA PRO A 577 -16.39 -28.41 9.62
C PRO A 577 -16.95 -27.61 8.44
N PRO A 578 -16.59 -27.94 7.18
CA PRO A 578 -17.19 -27.30 6.04
C PRO A 578 -18.69 -27.57 6.03
N THR A 579 -19.51 -26.54 5.80
CA THR A 579 -20.93 -26.71 5.54
C THR A 579 -21.09 -26.85 4.03
N PRO A 580 -21.45 -28.03 3.52
CA PRO A 580 -21.68 -28.23 2.11
C PRO A 580 -22.73 -27.25 1.58
N THR A 581 -22.52 -26.73 0.40
CA THR A 581 -23.47 -25.87 -0.28
C THR A 581 -24.21 -26.70 -1.32
N ALA A 582 -25.54 -26.70 -1.23
CA ALA A 582 -26.35 -27.37 -2.24
C ALA A 582 -26.18 -26.68 -3.61
N ARG A 583 -26.16 -27.50 -4.67
CA ARG A 583 -26.14 -26.98 -6.04
C ARG A 583 -27.42 -26.18 -6.31
N PRO A 584 -27.36 -24.94 -6.81
CA PRO A 584 -28.56 -24.12 -7.02
C PRO A 584 -29.45 -24.69 -8.10
N LEU A 585 -30.76 -24.78 -7.80
CA LEU A 585 -31.82 -25.26 -8.67
C LEU A 585 -33.02 -24.29 -8.67
N PRO A 586 -32.83 -23.01 -9.02
CA PRO A 586 -33.95 -22.05 -8.99
C PRO A 586 -34.99 -22.33 -10.07
N VAL A 587 -36.23 -21.90 -9.81
CA VAL A 587 -37.35 -21.91 -10.76
C VAL A 587 -37.64 -20.52 -11.27
N GLY A 588 -37.51 -20.30 -12.56
CA GLY A 588 -37.60 -18.99 -13.21
C GLY A 588 -38.99 -18.62 -13.74
N ALA A 589 -40.04 -19.46 -13.58
CA ALA A 589 -41.37 -19.27 -14.18
C ALA A 589 -42.04 -17.93 -13.83
N ARG A 590 -41.78 -17.38 -12.62
CA ARG A 590 -42.33 -16.08 -12.16
C ARG A 590 -41.57 -14.86 -12.68
N LEU A 591 -40.44 -15.04 -13.38
CA LEU A 591 -39.61 -14.02 -13.93
C LEU A 591 -39.52 -14.14 -15.47
N PRO A 592 -40.61 -13.91 -16.21
CA PRO A 592 -40.65 -14.11 -17.64
C PRO A 592 -39.69 -13.14 -18.36
N VAL A 593 -38.93 -13.68 -19.30
CA VAL A 593 -38.10 -12.89 -20.20
C VAL A 593 -38.93 -12.56 -21.44
N GLN A 594 -39.14 -11.29 -21.69
CA GLN A 594 -39.87 -10.79 -22.84
C GLN A 594 -39.00 -10.57 -24.08
N ARG A 595 -37.72 -10.23 -23.84
CA ARG A 595 -36.72 -9.93 -24.87
C ARG A 595 -35.50 -10.82 -24.69
N LEU A 596 -35.06 -11.46 -25.76
CA LEU A 596 -33.94 -12.39 -25.74
C LEU A 596 -32.87 -11.94 -26.75
N SER A 597 -31.61 -11.77 -26.30
CA SER A 597 -30.47 -11.53 -27.16
C SER A 597 -29.68 -12.81 -27.43
N SER A 598 -28.80 -12.80 -28.40
CA SER A 598 -27.86 -13.90 -28.68
C SER A 598 -27.04 -14.28 -27.44
N SER A 599 -26.48 -13.30 -26.75
CA SER A 599 -25.72 -13.53 -25.52
C SER A 599 -26.55 -14.10 -24.39
N ALA A 600 -27.83 -13.67 -24.27
CA ALA A 600 -28.70 -14.21 -23.24
C ALA A 600 -29.09 -15.69 -23.52
N TYR A 601 -29.29 -16.06 -24.77
CA TYR A 601 -29.56 -17.46 -25.13
C TYR A 601 -28.28 -18.31 -24.97
N SER A 602 -27.14 -17.78 -25.30
CA SER A 602 -25.84 -18.42 -25.03
C SER A 602 -25.61 -18.65 -23.53
N ASP A 603 -25.96 -17.70 -22.65
CA ASP A 603 -25.91 -17.91 -21.21
C ASP A 603 -26.79 -19.08 -20.75
N LEU A 604 -28.02 -19.20 -21.31
CA LEU A 604 -28.92 -20.33 -21.01
C LEU A 604 -28.31 -21.67 -21.44
N ARG A 605 -27.73 -21.72 -22.63
CA ARG A 605 -27.12 -22.93 -23.20
C ARG A 605 -25.90 -23.39 -22.42
N HIS A 606 -25.06 -22.46 -21.98
CA HIS A 606 -23.89 -22.77 -21.19
C HIS A 606 -24.20 -23.16 -19.74
N CYS A 607 -25.16 -22.44 -19.11
CA CYS A 607 -25.57 -22.73 -17.74
C CYS A 607 -26.94 -22.09 -17.44
N PRO A 608 -27.99 -22.89 -17.22
CA PRO A 608 -29.32 -22.36 -16.89
C PRO A 608 -29.37 -21.46 -15.68
N TYR A 609 -28.56 -21.75 -14.63
CA TYR A 609 -28.42 -20.85 -13.47
C TYR A 609 -27.80 -19.50 -13.83
N ARG A 610 -26.83 -19.46 -14.72
CA ARG A 610 -26.24 -18.22 -15.21
C ARG A 610 -27.30 -17.34 -15.89
N PHE A 611 -28.14 -17.95 -16.73
CA PHE A 611 -29.26 -17.23 -17.33
C PHE A 611 -30.24 -16.71 -16.27
N PHE A 612 -30.61 -17.53 -15.28
CA PHE A 612 -31.47 -17.10 -14.18
C PHE A 612 -30.88 -15.88 -13.45
N ALA A 613 -29.61 -15.93 -13.03
CA ALA A 613 -28.95 -14.85 -12.29
C ALA A 613 -28.82 -13.57 -13.13
N LEU A 614 -28.25 -13.69 -14.35
CA LEU A 614 -27.86 -12.51 -15.13
C LEU A 614 -29.02 -11.95 -15.99
N ARG A 615 -29.98 -12.79 -16.43
CA ARG A 615 -31.02 -12.36 -17.38
C ARG A 615 -32.40 -12.25 -16.74
N GLN A 616 -32.78 -13.17 -15.87
CA GLN A 616 -34.06 -13.11 -15.17
C GLN A 616 -34.01 -12.20 -13.93
N LEU A 617 -33.02 -12.37 -13.05
CA LEU A 617 -32.79 -11.49 -11.89
C LEU A 617 -32.10 -10.17 -12.28
N ARG A 618 -31.47 -10.08 -13.45
CA ARG A 618 -30.75 -8.92 -13.97
C ARG A 618 -29.59 -8.49 -13.05
N LEU A 619 -28.94 -9.44 -12.39
CA LEU A 619 -27.77 -9.16 -11.61
C LEU A 619 -26.61 -8.84 -12.57
N GLN A 620 -25.91 -7.77 -12.26
CA GLN A 620 -24.75 -7.32 -13.03
C GLN A 620 -23.61 -7.08 -12.07
N GLU A 621 -22.41 -7.43 -12.49
CA GLU A 621 -21.19 -7.00 -11.84
C GLU A 621 -20.95 -5.53 -12.17
N GLU A 622 -20.60 -4.73 -11.18
CA GLU A 622 -20.25 -3.34 -11.42
C GLU A 622 -18.84 -3.25 -12.00
N ASP A 623 -18.65 -2.44 -13.02
CA ASP A 623 -17.34 -2.20 -13.61
C ASP A 623 -16.39 -1.55 -12.58
N GLU A 624 -15.15 -1.99 -12.55
CA GLU A 624 -14.11 -1.42 -11.68
C GLU A 624 -13.70 -0.02 -12.18
N LEU A 625 -13.47 0.88 -11.23
CA LEU A 625 -12.88 2.18 -11.54
C LEU A 625 -11.38 2.02 -11.76
N GLY A 626 -10.86 2.57 -12.86
CA GLY A 626 -9.42 2.51 -13.16
C GLY A 626 -8.92 1.15 -13.65
N ALA A 627 -9.82 0.28 -14.13
CA ALA A 627 -9.42 -0.98 -14.78
C ALA A 627 -8.47 -0.71 -15.95
N GLU A 628 -7.41 -1.52 -16.07
CA GLU A 628 -6.56 -1.49 -17.25
C GLU A 628 -7.33 -1.92 -18.49
N LEU A 629 -7.02 -1.30 -19.64
CA LEU A 629 -7.65 -1.65 -20.92
C LEU A 629 -7.31 -3.10 -21.29
N ASP A 630 -8.35 -3.88 -21.56
CA ASP A 630 -8.25 -5.28 -21.91
C ASP A 630 -8.59 -5.57 -23.38
N LYS A 631 -8.63 -6.84 -23.75
CA LYS A 631 -9.01 -7.27 -25.11
C LYS A 631 -10.47 -6.97 -25.46
N ARG A 632 -11.35 -6.84 -24.48
CA ARG A 632 -12.76 -6.49 -24.68
C ARG A 632 -12.88 -5.03 -25.10
N ASP A 633 -12.11 -4.14 -24.46
CA ASP A 633 -12.07 -2.72 -24.80
C ASP A 633 -11.53 -2.50 -26.20
N PHE A 634 -10.49 -3.27 -26.57
CA PHE A 634 -9.98 -3.28 -27.94
C PHE A 634 -11.05 -3.75 -28.95
N GLY A 635 -11.81 -4.81 -28.63
CA GLY A 635 -12.93 -5.27 -29.45
C GLY A 635 -13.98 -4.17 -29.63
N THR A 636 -14.39 -3.51 -28.55
CA THR A 636 -15.36 -2.40 -28.56
C THR A 636 -14.88 -1.25 -29.43
N TRP A 637 -13.60 -0.88 -29.29
CA TRP A 637 -12.98 0.16 -30.11
C TRP A 637 -12.96 -0.22 -31.60
N LEU A 638 -12.62 -1.46 -31.94
CA LEU A 638 -12.57 -1.93 -33.31
C LEU A 638 -13.96 -1.91 -33.97
N HIS A 639 -15.02 -2.34 -33.27
CA HIS A 639 -16.40 -2.28 -33.79
C HIS A 639 -16.83 -0.85 -34.08
N ALA A 640 -16.61 0.10 -33.14
CA ALA A 640 -16.92 1.51 -33.33
C ALA A 640 -16.15 2.13 -34.49
N LEU A 641 -14.86 1.80 -34.62
CA LEU A 641 -14.00 2.24 -35.71
C LEU A 641 -14.53 1.75 -37.08
N LEU A 642 -14.84 0.45 -37.18
CA LEU A 642 -15.30 -0.14 -38.41
C LEU A 642 -16.70 0.39 -38.81
N GLN A 643 -17.57 0.63 -37.84
CA GLN A 643 -18.84 1.33 -38.10
C GLN A 643 -18.60 2.70 -38.73
N HIS A 644 -17.80 3.57 -38.08
CA HIS A 644 -17.51 4.92 -38.57
C HIS A 644 -16.86 4.92 -39.96
N PHE A 645 -15.95 3.98 -40.18
CA PHE A 645 -15.26 3.84 -41.46
C PHE A 645 -16.27 3.48 -42.59
N HIS A 646 -17.12 2.47 -42.41
CA HIS A 646 -18.05 2.02 -43.41
C HIS A 646 -19.17 3.03 -43.68
N GLU A 647 -19.68 3.68 -42.62
CA GLU A 647 -20.64 4.75 -42.78
C GLU A 647 -20.07 5.95 -43.58
N ALA A 648 -18.84 6.34 -43.29
CA ALA A 648 -18.16 7.41 -44.00
C ALA A 648 -17.85 7.02 -45.47
N LEU A 649 -17.40 5.79 -45.72
CA LEU A 649 -17.14 5.28 -47.06
C LEU A 649 -18.40 5.19 -47.91
N ALA A 650 -19.56 4.88 -47.29
CA ALA A 650 -20.85 4.86 -47.98
C ALA A 650 -21.33 6.27 -48.36
N GLN A 651 -21.03 7.29 -47.54
CA GLN A 651 -21.39 8.69 -47.78
C GLN A 651 -20.48 9.35 -48.85
N ALA A 652 -19.19 9.01 -48.81
CA ALA A 652 -18.18 9.55 -49.72
C ALA A 652 -17.31 8.38 -50.25
N PRO A 653 -17.72 7.73 -51.35
CA PRO A 653 -16.99 6.61 -51.93
C PRO A 653 -15.56 7.01 -52.27
N ALA A 654 -14.60 6.20 -51.82
CA ALA A 654 -13.18 6.39 -52.08
C ALA A 654 -12.62 5.16 -52.82
N ASP A 655 -12.26 5.34 -54.09
CA ASP A 655 -11.71 4.30 -54.93
C ASP A 655 -10.18 4.19 -54.79
N ASP A 656 -9.51 5.27 -54.32
CA ASP A 656 -8.07 5.31 -54.07
C ASP A 656 -7.70 4.72 -52.71
N GLY A 657 -6.68 3.87 -52.72
CA GLY A 657 -6.18 3.23 -51.50
C GLY A 657 -5.65 4.21 -50.45
N ALA A 658 -5.08 5.33 -50.85
CA ALA A 658 -4.58 6.36 -49.94
C ALA A 658 -5.76 7.09 -49.23
N ALA A 659 -6.84 7.35 -49.98
CA ALA A 659 -8.07 7.95 -49.43
C ALA A 659 -8.74 7.01 -48.42
N ARG A 660 -8.78 5.68 -48.69
CA ARG A 660 -9.34 4.68 -47.75
C ARG A 660 -8.52 4.58 -46.44
N ILE A 661 -7.16 4.65 -46.58
CA ILE A 661 -6.26 4.69 -45.43
C ILE A 661 -6.55 5.91 -44.56
N ALA A 662 -6.63 7.12 -45.18
CA ALA A 662 -6.91 8.35 -44.46
C ALA A 662 -8.28 8.32 -43.77
N LEU A 663 -9.31 7.79 -44.44
CA LEU A 663 -10.65 7.65 -43.90
C LEU A 663 -10.68 6.71 -42.67
N MET A 664 -9.94 5.60 -42.74
CA MET A 664 -9.86 4.63 -41.66
C MET A 664 -9.08 5.17 -40.45
N ASP A 665 -8.02 5.97 -40.68
CA ASP A 665 -7.31 6.67 -39.60
C ASP A 665 -8.20 7.74 -38.90
N GLN A 666 -9.02 8.44 -39.67
CA GLN A 666 -10.00 9.39 -39.11
C GLN A 666 -11.06 8.66 -38.27
N ALA A 667 -11.55 7.51 -38.75
CA ALA A 667 -12.50 6.68 -38.00
C ALA A 667 -11.87 6.16 -36.68
N ALA A 668 -10.62 5.71 -36.74
CA ALA A 668 -9.88 5.29 -35.56
C ALA A 668 -9.72 6.41 -34.52
N ALA A 669 -9.32 7.61 -34.96
CA ALA A 669 -9.19 8.77 -34.10
C ALA A 669 -10.55 9.20 -33.50
N ARG A 670 -11.62 9.05 -34.25
CA ARG A 670 -13.00 9.31 -33.77
C ARG A 670 -13.42 8.33 -32.71
N ALA A 671 -13.27 7.01 -32.95
CA ALA A 671 -13.60 5.96 -32.00
C ALA A 671 -12.78 6.10 -30.69
N THR A 672 -11.49 6.42 -30.78
CA THR A 672 -10.61 6.67 -29.62
C THR A 672 -11.15 7.83 -28.77
N ARG A 673 -11.58 8.93 -29.37
CA ARG A 673 -12.17 10.05 -28.64
C ARG A 673 -13.51 9.72 -28.01
N GLU A 674 -14.42 9.06 -28.76
CA GLU A 674 -15.75 8.69 -28.29
C GLU A 674 -15.70 7.71 -27.12
N LEU A 675 -14.73 6.78 -27.13
CA LEU A 675 -14.51 5.81 -26.07
C LEU A 675 -13.56 6.32 -24.97
N ARG A 676 -13.07 7.57 -25.10
CA ARG A 676 -12.20 8.24 -24.11
C ARG A 676 -10.90 7.48 -23.79
N LEU A 677 -10.37 6.77 -24.77
CA LEU A 677 -9.13 6.04 -24.61
C LEU A 677 -7.94 7.01 -24.62
N HIS A 678 -7.13 6.97 -23.56
CA HIS A 678 -5.91 7.78 -23.50
C HIS A 678 -4.78 7.19 -24.34
N GLU A 679 -3.97 8.05 -24.96
CA GLU A 679 -2.84 7.62 -25.80
C GLU A 679 -1.88 6.67 -25.04
N GLY A 680 -1.57 6.95 -23.79
CA GLY A 680 -0.67 6.13 -22.98
C GLY A 680 -1.21 4.72 -22.72
N ASP A 681 -2.47 4.63 -22.35
CA ASP A 681 -3.11 3.36 -21.99
C ASP A 681 -3.42 2.50 -23.23
N PHE A 682 -3.66 3.17 -24.37
CA PHE A 682 -3.97 2.53 -25.66
C PHE A 682 -2.72 2.22 -26.51
N LEU A 683 -1.53 2.57 -26.05
CA LEU A 683 -0.27 2.41 -26.81
C LEU A 683 -0.01 0.99 -27.33
N PRO A 684 -0.28 -0.11 -26.59
CA PRO A 684 -0.08 -1.47 -27.07
C PRO A 684 -0.86 -1.76 -28.36
N TYR A 685 -2.07 -1.25 -28.49
CA TYR A 685 -2.94 -1.44 -29.66
C TYR A 685 -2.61 -0.45 -30.78
N ALA A 686 -2.22 0.77 -30.45
CA ALA A 686 -1.77 1.78 -31.40
C ALA A 686 -0.55 1.34 -32.19
N ALA A 687 0.38 0.61 -31.56
CA ALA A 687 1.57 0.07 -32.25
C ALA A 687 1.22 -0.96 -33.33
N GLY A 688 0.18 -1.78 -33.14
CA GLY A 688 -0.32 -2.77 -34.10
C GLY A 688 -1.19 -2.18 -35.21
N TRP A 689 -1.67 -0.94 -35.03
CA TRP A 689 -2.67 -0.32 -35.90
C TRP A 689 -2.32 -0.31 -37.40
N PRO A 690 -1.11 0.10 -37.86
CA PRO A 690 -0.79 0.12 -39.29
C PRO A 690 -0.92 -1.24 -39.97
N ALA A 691 -0.53 -2.32 -39.29
CA ALA A 691 -0.64 -3.68 -39.80
C ALA A 691 -2.09 -4.14 -39.89
N LEU A 692 -2.87 -3.92 -38.82
CA LEU A 692 -4.30 -4.25 -38.77
C LEU A 692 -5.08 -3.51 -39.84
N ARG A 693 -4.90 -2.20 -39.99
CA ARG A 693 -5.51 -1.37 -41.01
C ARG A 693 -5.24 -1.90 -42.41
N SER A 694 -3.95 -2.17 -42.75
CA SER A 694 -3.55 -2.66 -44.06
C SER A 694 -4.16 -4.03 -44.37
N GLY A 695 -4.19 -4.93 -43.38
CA GLY A 695 -4.79 -6.26 -43.52
C GLY A 695 -6.28 -6.22 -43.75
N TYR A 696 -6.99 -5.35 -42.97
CA TYR A 696 -8.43 -5.17 -43.15
C TYR A 696 -8.78 -4.58 -44.53
N LEU A 697 -8.10 -3.52 -44.97
CA LEU A 697 -8.33 -2.91 -46.25
C LEU A 697 -8.03 -3.88 -47.44
N ALA A 698 -7.00 -4.72 -47.30
CA ALA A 698 -6.70 -5.74 -48.29
C ALA A 698 -7.79 -6.84 -48.35
N TRP A 699 -8.33 -7.22 -47.18
CA TRP A 699 -9.48 -8.11 -47.15
C TRP A 699 -10.73 -7.46 -47.75
N LEU A 700 -11.02 -6.22 -47.41
CA LEU A 700 -12.18 -5.49 -47.90
C LEU A 700 -12.19 -5.39 -49.41
N ALA A 701 -11.03 -5.03 -50.02
CA ALA A 701 -10.89 -4.95 -51.49
C ALA A 701 -11.20 -6.28 -52.18
N ARG A 702 -10.80 -7.40 -51.60
CA ARG A 702 -11.14 -8.75 -52.13
C ARG A 702 -12.61 -9.03 -51.97
N HIS A 703 -13.19 -8.73 -50.78
CA HIS A 703 -14.62 -8.94 -50.49
C HIS A 703 -15.52 -8.13 -51.43
N GLU A 704 -15.12 -6.88 -51.77
CA GLU A 704 -15.85 -6.06 -52.75
C GLU A 704 -15.73 -6.60 -54.18
N ALA A 705 -14.53 -7.10 -54.57
CA ALA A 705 -14.31 -7.75 -55.85
C ALA A 705 -15.17 -9.02 -55.99
N ASP A 706 -15.36 -9.77 -54.90
CA ASP A 706 -16.22 -10.96 -54.84
C ASP A 706 -17.74 -10.59 -54.80
N GLY A 707 -18.06 -9.31 -54.91
CA GLY A 707 -19.43 -8.82 -55.05
C GLY A 707 -20.09 -8.40 -53.74
N GLY A 708 -19.32 -8.26 -52.69
CA GLY A 708 -19.78 -7.75 -51.40
C GLY A 708 -19.96 -6.23 -51.42
N ASN A 709 -21.17 -5.74 -51.14
CA ASN A 709 -21.48 -4.30 -51.04
C ASN A 709 -22.02 -3.96 -49.66
N PHE A 710 -21.38 -3.06 -48.97
CA PHE A 710 -21.83 -2.55 -47.68
C PHE A 710 -23.25 -1.98 -47.75
N ARG A 711 -24.09 -2.36 -46.81
CA ARG A 711 -25.45 -1.82 -46.64
C ARG A 711 -25.58 -1.06 -45.35
N GLN A 712 -25.20 -1.66 -44.22
CA GLN A 712 -25.50 -1.11 -42.91
C GLN A 712 -24.50 -1.63 -41.85
N ALA A 713 -24.09 -0.80 -40.93
CA ALA A 713 -23.36 -1.19 -39.72
C ALA A 713 -24.22 -1.00 -38.48
N GLU A 714 -23.93 -1.74 -37.42
CA GLU A 714 -24.56 -1.67 -36.11
C GLU A 714 -26.12 -1.64 -36.19
N LEU A 715 -26.65 -2.51 -37.07
CA LEU A 715 -28.10 -2.58 -37.32
C LEU A 715 -28.82 -3.16 -36.10
N ARG A 716 -29.50 -2.28 -35.36
CA ARG A 716 -30.42 -2.70 -34.31
C ARG A 716 -31.70 -3.21 -34.90
N THR A 717 -32.02 -4.48 -34.60
CA THR A 717 -33.23 -5.12 -35.13
C THR A 717 -33.89 -5.99 -34.06
N GLN A 718 -35.20 -6.21 -34.23
CA GLN A 718 -35.98 -7.04 -33.32
C GLN A 718 -36.98 -7.89 -34.12
N ARG A 719 -37.28 -9.09 -33.56
CA ARG A 719 -38.12 -10.06 -34.27
C ARG A 719 -39.04 -10.82 -33.31
N PRO A 720 -40.34 -10.85 -33.52
CA PRO A 720 -41.24 -11.68 -32.71
C PRO A 720 -41.00 -13.18 -32.96
N LEU A 721 -40.98 -13.95 -31.85
CA LEU A 721 -41.01 -15.41 -31.87
C LEU A 721 -41.99 -15.90 -30.82
N GLY A 722 -43.26 -16.07 -31.25
CA GLY A 722 -44.36 -16.30 -30.32
C GLY A 722 -44.63 -15.11 -29.41
N ALA A 723 -44.58 -15.34 -28.10
CA ALA A 723 -44.71 -14.30 -27.07
C ALA A 723 -43.35 -13.60 -26.73
N LEU A 724 -42.24 -14.07 -27.30
CA LEU A 724 -40.91 -13.56 -27.08
C LEU A 724 -40.48 -12.64 -28.21
N GLU A 725 -39.68 -11.62 -27.93
CA GLU A 725 -39.03 -10.77 -28.91
C GLU A 725 -37.54 -11.07 -28.96
N LEU A 726 -37.02 -11.54 -30.08
CA LEU A 726 -35.59 -11.67 -30.33
C LEU A 726 -35.03 -10.28 -30.62
N VAL A 727 -33.94 -9.90 -29.98
CA VAL A 727 -33.32 -8.59 -30.14
C VAL A 727 -31.82 -8.72 -30.39
N GLY A 728 -31.27 -7.87 -31.23
CA GLY A 728 -29.83 -7.88 -31.47
C GLY A 728 -29.36 -6.68 -32.27
N THR A 729 -28.06 -6.48 -32.25
CA THR A 729 -27.33 -5.54 -33.08
C THR A 729 -26.43 -6.36 -34.00
N LEU A 730 -26.53 -6.13 -35.29
CA LEU A 730 -25.71 -6.81 -36.30
C LEU A 730 -24.54 -5.88 -36.64
N ASP A 731 -23.31 -6.34 -36.47
CA ASP A 731 -22.14 -5.49 -36.66
C ASP A 731 -22.04 -4.91 -38.08
N ARG A 732 -22.32 -5.78 -39.09
CA ARG A 732 -22.34 -5.38 -40.49
C ARG A 732 -23.32 -6.26 -41.31
N VAL A 733 -24.02 -5.62 -42.23
CA VAL A 733 -24.86 -6.28 -43.23
C VAL A 733 -24.43 -5.81 -44.61
N ASP A 734 -24.11 -6.77 -45.48
CA ASP A 734 -23.73 -6.54 -46.88
C ASP A 734 -24.79 -7.12 -47.84
N ALA A 735 -24.83 -6.59 -49.05
CA ALA A 735 -25.51 -7.22 -50.17
C ALA A 735 -24.45 -7.95 -51.05
N MET A 736 -24.58 -9.25 -51.17
CA MET A 736 -23.73 -10.07 -52.01
C MET A 736 -24.36 -10.22 -53.38
N ARG A 737 -23.61 -9.95 -54.43
CA ARG A 737 -24.05 -10.16 -55.83
C ARG A 737 -24.30 -11.66 -56.06
N ALA A 738 -25.45 -12.00 -56.62
CA ALA A 738 -25.74 -13.35 -57.00
C ALA A 738 -24.85 -13.76 -58.22
N PRO A 739 -24.25 -14.94 -58.24
CA PRO A 739 -23.40 -15.39 -59.36
C PRO A 739 -24.12 -15.49 -60.68
N ASP A 740 -25.44 -15.75 -60.66
CA ASP A 740 -26.36 -15.89 -61.80
C ASP A 740 -27.02 -14.59 -62.25
N GLY A 741 -26.67 -13.42 -61.62
CA GLY A 741 -27.25 -12.12 -61.90
C GLY A 741 -28.62 -11.92 -61.31
N GLY A 742 -29.07 -12.81 -60.42
CA GLY A 742 -30.28 -12.68 -59.62
C GLY A 742 -30.28 -11.55 -58.61
N ALA A 743 -31.30 -11.49 -57.76
CA ALA A 743 -31.39 -10.52 -56.67
C ALA A 743 -30.22 -10.71 -55.70
N PRO A 744 -29.60 -9.61 -55.20
CA PRO A 744 -28.50 -9.71 -54.24
C PRO A 744 -29.00 -10.32 -52.91
N THR A 745 -28.20 -11.22 -52.32
CA THR A 745 -28.52 -11.88 -51.04
C THR A 745 -27.88 -11.11 -49.89
N ALA A 746 -28.53 -11.09 -48.74
CA ALA A 746 -27.96 -10.47 -47.56
C ALA A 746 -26.86 -11.36 -46.93
N MET A 747 -25.77 -10.74 -46.50
CA MET A 747 -24.70 -11.35 -45.72
C MET A 747 -24.52 -10.62 -44.40
N VAL A 748 -24.71 -11.36 -43.32
CA VAL A 748 -24.41 -10.82 -41.97
C VAL A 748 -22.97 -11.13 -41.62
N ILE A 749 -22.26 -10.12 -41.21
CA ILE A 749 -20.85 -10.23 -40.78
C ILE A 749 -20.74 -9.79 -39.33
N ASP A 750 -20.06 -10.59 -38.52
CA ASP A 750 -19.71 -10.31 -37.15
C ASP A 750 -18.21 -10.32 -36.99
N TYR A 751 -17.65 -9.27 -36.37
CA TYR A 751 -16.22 -9.09 -36.25
C TYR A 751 -15.68 -9.80 -35.01
N LYS A 752 -14.54 -10.48 -35.17
CA LYS A 752 -13.84 -11.18 -34.08
C LYS A 752 -12.37 -10.74 -33.98
N THR A 753 -11.92 -10.48 -32.75
CA THR A 753 -10.54 -10.14 -32.40
C THR A 753 -9.79 -11.29 -31.73
N GLU A 754 -10.42 -12.44 -31.60
CA GLU A 754 -9.84 -13.68 -31.08
C GLU A 754 -8.82 -14.31 -32.05
N SER A 755 -8.16 -15.40 -31.66
CA SER A 755 -7.26 -16.12 -32.56
C SER A 755 -8.01 -16.73 -33.76
N ALA A 756 -7.39 -16.79 -34.91
CA ALA A 756 -7.97 -17.42 -36.12
C ALA A 756 -8.42 -18.87 -35.88
N SER A 757 -7.71 -19.61 -35.02
CA SER A 757 -8.08 -20.97 -34.62
C SER A 757 -9.36 -20.99 -33.78
N ALA A 758 -9.57 -19.99 -32.92
CA ALA A 758 -10.81 -19.90 -32.12
C ALA A 758 -12.01 -19.61 -33.02
N THR A 759 -11.88 -18.70 -33.98
CA THR A 759 -12.94 -18.41 -34.97
C THR A 759 -13.25 -19.63 -35.85
N ASP A 760 -12.26 -20.39 -36.30
CA ASP A 760 -12.46 -21.64 -37.06
C ASP A 760 -13.21 -22.70 -36.22
N THR A 761 -12.87 -22.79 -34.91
CA THR A 761 -13.56 -23.67 -33.98
C THR A 761 -15.04 -23.29 -33.81
N ARG A 762 -15.38 -21.99 -33.77
CA ARG A 762 -16.79 -21.54 -33.72
C ARG A 762 -17.59 -22.01 -34.91
N ILE A 763 -17.06 -21.90 -36.13
CA ILE A 763 -17.72 -22.38 -37.35
C ILE A 763 -17.95 -23.90 -37.29
N LYS A 764 -16.96 -24.66 -36.82
CA LYS A 764 -17.06 -26.11 -36.69
C LYS A 764 -17.99 -26.56 -35.57
N ALA A 765 -18.22 -25.72 -34.59
CA ALA A 765 -19.15 -26.03 -33.48
C ALA A 765 -20.61 -26.11 -33.94
N GLY A 766 -20.98 -25.56 -35.10
CA GLY A 766 -22.30 -25.63 -35.68
C GLY A 766 -23.40 -25.11 -34.73
N ALA A 767 -24.29 -26.02 -34.28
CA ALA A 767 -25.41 -25.65 -33.40
C ALA A 767 -24.99 -25.26 -31.96
N GLU A 768 -23.77 -25.50 -31.56
CA GLU A 768 -23.24 -25.07 -30.23
C GLU A 768 -22.90 -23.57 -30.22
N ASP A 769 -22.34 -23.03 -31.30
CA ASP A 769 -22.18 -21.57 -31.46
C ASP A 769 -23.45 -20.97 -32.06
N THR A 770 -24.22 -20.28 -31.24
CA THR A 770 -25.58 -19.81 -31.63
C THR A 770 -25.57 -18.42 -32.25
N GLN A 771 -24.47 -17.72 -32.33
CA GLN A 771 -24.45 -16.29 -32.64
C GLN A 771 -24.87 -15.98 -34.08
N LEU A 772 -24.23 -16.60 -35.08
CA LEU A 772 -24.62 -16.38 -36.48
C LEU A 772 -26.01 -16.88 -36.81
N ALA A 773 -26.42 -18.02 -36.24
CA ALA A 773 -27.79 -18.54 -36.37
C ALA A 773 -28.82 -17.59 -35.74
N PHE A 774 -28.48 -16.96 -34.63
CA PHE A 774 -29.33 -15.95 -33.97
C PHE A 774 -29.49 -14.71 -34.82
N TYR A 775 -28.38 -14.20 -35.37
CA TYR A 775 -28.43 -13.08 -36.31
C TYR A 775 -29.22 -13.38 -37.56
N ALA A 776 -29.09 -14.58 -38.11
CA ALA A 776 -29.92 -15.03 -39.19
C ALA A 776 -31.41 -15.09 -38.79
N ALA A 777 -31.75 -15.39 -37.53
CA ALA A 777 -33.15 -15.40 -37.07
C ALA A 777 -33.75 -13.99 -36.91
N LEU A 778 -32.96 -12.96 -36.84
CA LEU A 778 -33.42 -11.56 -36.80
C LEU A 778 -33.83 -11.03 -38.17
N LEU A 779 -33.34 -11.63 -39.28
CA LEU A 779 -33.62 -11.22 -40.65
C LEU A 779 -34.58 -12.18 -41.33
N GLN A 780 -35.36 -11.73 -42.36
CA GLN A 780 -36.37 -12.52 -43.07
C GLN A 780 -35.88 -13.08 -44.42
N ASP A 781 -34.60 -12.99 -44.69
CA ASP A 781 -34.07 -13.45 -45.94
C ASP A 781 -33.86 -14.96 -45.95
N GLU A 782 -34.45 -15.64 -46.93
CA GLU A 782 -34.39 -17.10 -47.11
C GLU A 782 -33.14 -17.57 -47.88
N GLN A 783 -32.33 -16.62 -48.34
CA GLN A 783 -31.05 -16.87 -49.01
C GLN A 783 -29.85 -16.23 -48.23
N LEU A 784 -30.12 -15.85 -46.96
CA LEU A 784 -29.15 -15.21 -46.11
C LEU A 784 -27.85 -16.01 -45.98
N ARG A 785 -26.75 -15.30 -46.03
CA ARG A 785 -25.41 -15.77 -45.69
C ARG A 785 -24.94 -15.16 -44.36
N ALA A 786 -24.13 -15.84 -43.61
CA ALA A 786 -23.55 -15.29 -42.38
C ALA A 786 -22.09 -15.76 -42.18
N ALA A 787 -21.26 -14.88 -41.69
CA ALA A 787 -19.83 -15.13 -41.51
C ALA A 787 -19.24 -14.42 -40.30
N TYR A 788 -18.20 -14.98 -39.73
CA TYR A 788 -17.27 -14.26 -38.90
C TYR A 788 -16.16 -13.66 -39.76
N VAL A 789 -15.82 -12.41 -39.48
CA VAL A 789 -14.60 -11.78 -39.99
C VAL A 789 -13.63 -11.63 -38.84
N ASN A 790 -12.61 -12.46 -38.86
CA ASN A 790 -11.52 -12.40 -37.86
C ASN A 790 -10.52 -11.32 -38.26
N VAL A 791 -10.39 -10.29 -37.42
CA VAL A 791 -9.47 -9.17 -37.62
C VAL A 791 -8.30 -9.35 -36.67
N GLY A 792 -7.24 -9.98 -37.16
CA GLY A 792 -6.08 -10.30 -36.36
C GLY A 792 -5.17 -9.09 -36.07
N GLU A 793 -4.66 -9.00 -34.87
CA GLU A 793 -3.74 -7.94 -34.39
C GLU A 793 -2.49 -7.79 -35.27
N ARG A 794 -2.06 -8.86 -35.95
CA ARG A 794 -0.87 -8.89 -36.83
C ARG A 794 -1.17 -8.56 -38.30
N GLY A 795 -2.37 -8.06 -38.60
CA GLY A 795 -2.78 -7.66 -39.92
C GLY A 795 -3.37 -8.78 -40.80
N GLU A 796 -3.59 -9.97 -40.26
CA GLU A 796 -4.30 -11.02 -40.97
C GLU A 796 -5.82 -10.86 -40.78
N THR A 797 -6.55 -10.54 -41.85
CA THR A 797 -8.03 -10.52 -41.84
C THR A 797 -8.56 -11.64 -42.72
N ARG A 798 -9.43 -12.50 -42.13
CA ARG A 798 -10.01 -13.68 -42.79
C ARG A 798 -11.49 -13.76 -42.55
N LEU A 799 -12.22 -14.19 -43.57
CA LEU A 799 -13.66 -14.47 -43.50
C LEU A 799 -13.88 -15.98 -43.32
N TYR A 800 -14.77 -16.31 -42.38
CA TYR A 800 -15.21 -17.67 -42.05
C TYR A 800 -16.73 -17.75 -42.17
N GLU A 801 -17.20 -18.32 -43.26
CA GLU A 801 -18.64 -18.41 -43.58
C GLU A 801 -19.26 -19.66 -43.02
N GLN A 802 -20.46 -19.52 -42.41
CA GLN A 802 -21.28 -20.60 -41.91
C GLN A 802 -22.20 -21.06 -43.05
N GLN A 803 -21.87 -22.18 -43.72
CA GLN A 803 -22.55 -22.66 -44.91
C GLN A 803 -24.00 -23.13 -44.64
N ASP A 804 -24.28 -23.68 -43.49
CA ASP A 804 -25.56 -24.24 -43.07
C ASP A 804 -26.39 -23.30 -42.17
N VAL A 805 -26.11 -21.98 -42.21
CA VAL A 805 -26.72 -21.01 -41.31
C VAL A 805 -28.26 -20.99 -41.32
N LEU A 806 -28.89 -21.26 -42.45
CA LEU A 806 -30.36 -21.32 -42.55
C LEU A 806 -30.95 -22.55 -41.83
N GLN A 807 -30.25 -23.67 -41.86
CA GLN A 807 -30.61 -24.86 -41.11
C GLN A 807 -30.43 -24.62 -39.62
N LEU A 808 -29.28 -24.06 -39.24
CA LEU A 808 -28.96 -23.68 -37.84
C LEU A 808 -29.99 -22.67 -37.30
N ARG A 809 -30.42 -21.68 -38.11
CA ARG A 809 -31.50 -20.74 -37.79
C ARG A 809 -32.79 -21.45 -37.41
N ALA A 810 -33.20 -22.44 -38.20
CA ALA A 810 -34.41 -23.20 -37.94
C ALA A 810 -34.33 -24.00 -36.62
N LEU A 811 -33.21 -24.68 -36.40
CA LEU A 811 -32.93 -25.42 -35.19
C LEU A 811 -32.91 -24.51 -33.96
N LEU A 812 -32.24 -23.35 -34.08
CA LEU A 812 -32.18 -22.35 -33.02
C LEU A 812 -33.57 -21.85 -32.60
N ARG A 813 -34.39 -21.47 -33.56
CA ARG A 813 -35.76 -20.97 -33.26
C ARG A 813 -36.61 -22.06 -32.58
N GLN A 814 -36.49 -23.31 -32.99
CA GLN A 814 -37.15 -24.44 -32.34
C GLN A 814 -36.60 -24.61 -30.91
N GLY A 815 -35.27 -24.59 -30.71
CA GLY A 815 -34.62 -24.69 -29.42
C GLY A 815 -35.06 -23.59 -28.46
N ILE A 816 -35.03 -22.33 -28.89
CA ILE A 816 -35.49 -21.19 -28.06
C ILE A 816 -36.95 -21.38 -27.64
N THR A 817 -37.85 -21.79 -28.59
CA THR A 817 -39.26 -22.00 -28.26
C THR A 817 -39.42 -23.09 -27.23
N HIS A 818 -38.71 -24.19 -27.38
CA HIS A 818 -38.74 -25.33 -26.45
C HIS A 818 -38.22 -24.93 -25.06
N ASP A 819 -37.03 -24.31 -24.99
CA ASP A 819 -36.40 -23.95 -23.72
C ASP A 819 -37.23 -22.90 -22.94
N MET A 820 -37.79 -21.91 -23.64
CA MET A 820 -38.64 -20.91 -22.97
C MET A 820 -39.97 -21.54 -22.48
N ALA A 821 -40.53 -22.52 -23.19
CA ALA A 821 -41.71 -23.27 -22.73
C ALA A 821 -41.41 -24.08 -21.46
N ARG A 822 -40.26 -24.75 -21.38
CA ARG A 822 -39.82 -25.47 -20.18
C ARG A 822 -39.65 -24.53 -18.98
N ILE A 823 -38.98 -23.37 -19.16
CA ILE A 823 -38.84 -22.36 -18.11
C ILE A 823 -40.23 -21.86 -17.64
N ALA A 824 -41.15 -21.60 -18.57
CA ALA A 824 -42.51 -21.17 -18.23
C ALA A 824 -43.31 -22.25 -17.49
N ALA A 825 -43.08 -23.52 -17.80
CA ALA A 825 -43.67 -24.67 -17.11
C ALA A 825 -43.09 -24.89 -15.69
N GLY A 826 -42.08 -24.17 -15.30
CA GLY A 826 -41.50 -24.25 -13.96
C GLY A 826 -40.37 -25.26 -13.81
N GLU A 827 -39.76 -25.70 -14.92
CA GLU A 827 -38.58 -26.55 -14.81
C GLU A 827 -37.41 -25.81 -14.13
N PRO A 828 -36.66 -26.50 -13.27
CA PRO A 828 -35.52 -25.89 -12.57
C PRO A 828 -34.42 -25.45 -13.54
N LEU A 829 -33.72 -24.42 -13.17
CA LEU A 829 -32.58 -23.87 -13.89
C LEU A 829 -31.25 -24.20 -13.14
N PRO A 830 -30.73 -25.44 -13.31
CA PRO A 830 -29.59 -25.90 -12.53
C PRO A 830 -28.31 -25.16 -12.89
N ALA A 831 -27.42 -24.96 -11.89
CA ALA A 831 -26.05 -24.59 -12.13
C ALA A 831 -25.30 -25.83 -12.67
N LEU A 832 -24.70 -25.74 -13.86
CA LEU A 832 -24.02 -26.93 -14.45
C LEU A 832 -22.64 -27.15 -13.84
N GLY A 833 -21.89 -26.10 -13.64
CA GLY A 833 -20.55 -26.17 -13.04
C GLY A 833 -19.48 -26.72 -13.98
N GLU A 834 -19.73 -26.74 -15.28
CA GLU A 834 -18.90 -27.39 -16.31
C GLU A 834 -18.33 -26.35 -17.30
N GLY A 835 -17.19 -26.70 -17.89
CA GLY A 835 -16.53 -25.93 -18.94
C GLY A 835 -15.83 -24.65 -18.48
N SER A 836 -15.05 -24.05 -19.39
CA SER A 836 -14.29 -22.83 -19.19
C SER A 836 -15.16 -21.58 -18.92
N VAL A 837 -16.46 -21.66 -19.22
CA VAL A 837 -17.43 -20.58 -18.92
C VAL A 837 -17.52 -20.28 -17.42
N CYS A 838 -17.24 -21.28 -16.57
CA CYS A 838 -17.24 -21.10 -15.11
C CYS A 838 -16.08 -20.26 -14.61
N ASP A 839 -14.95 -20.22 -15.32
CA ASP A 839 -13.74 -19.52 -14.89
C ASP A 839 -13.94 -17.98 -14.89
N TRP A 840 -14.80 -17.50 -15.78
CA TRP A 840 -15.10 -16.07 -15.97
C TRP A 840 -16.59 -15.76 -15.75
N CYS A 841 -17.26 -16.56 -14.92
CA CYS A 841 -18.71 -16.41 -14.72
C CYS A 841 -19.01 -15.36 -13.64
N ALA A 842 -19.64 -14.24 -14.00
CA ALA A 842 -20.07 -13.20 -13.06
C ALA A 842 -21.03 -13.73 -11.96
N ALA A 843 -21.73 -14.85 -12.20
CA ALA A 843 -22.57 -15.49 -11.19
C ALA A 843 -21.85 -16.53 -10.32
N ARG A 844 -20.52 -16.74 -10.47
CA ARG A 844 -19.76 -17.79 -9.75
C ARG A 844 -19.85 -17.64 -8.23
N GLY A 845 -19.72 -16.41 -7.72
CA GLY A 845 -19.83 -16.11 -6.30
C GLY A 845 -21.20 -16.45 -5.70
N LEU A 846 -22.26 -16.36 -6.51
CA LEU A 846 -23.63 -16.70 -6.11
C LEU A 846 -23.90 -18.21 -6.22
N CYS A 847 -23.41 -18.86 -7.27
CA CYS A 847 -23.61 -20.31 -7.44
C CYS A 847 -22.74 -21.13 -6.49
N ARG A 848 -21.64 -20.58 -6.00
CA ARG A 848 -20.71 -21.18 -5.03
C ARG A 848 -20.19 -22.57 -5.46
N LYS A 849 -19.89 -22.73 -6.75
CA LYS A 849 -19.42 -23.99 -7.34
C LYS A 849 -18.32 -24.67 -6.54
N ASP A 850 -17.38 -23.88 -6.04
CA ASP A 850 -16.18 -24.36 -5.35
C ASP A 850 -16.49 -24.99 -3.97
N PHE A 851 -17.73 -24.88 -3.51
CA PHE A 851 -18.20 -25.37 -2.20
C PHE A 851 -19.34 -26.39 -2.30
N TRP A 852 -19.63 -26.90 -3.51
CA TRP A 852 -20.66 -27.94 -3.66
C TRP A 852 -20.23 -29.28 -3.06
N ASP A 853 -21.18 -30.00 -2.52
CA ASP A 853 -20.98 -31.39 -2.11
C ASP A 853 -21.36 -32.31 -3.26
N ASP A 854 -20.36 -32.87 -3.93
CA ASP A 854 -20.55 -33.80 -5.04
C ASP A 854 -21.20 -35.13 -4.60
N ALA A 855 -21.17 -35.46 -3.32
CA ALA A 855 -21.82 -36.68 -2.80
C ALA A 855 -23.34 -36.57 -2.80
N GLN A 856 -23.91 -35.38 -2.55
CA GLN A 856 -25.35 -35.15 -2.62
C GLN A 856 -25.89 -35.12 -4.07
N ALA A 857 -25.06 -34.71 -5.03
CA ALA A 857 -25.44 -34.72 -6.46
C ALA A 857 -25.61 -36.13 -7.03
N GLY A 858 -25.04 -37.15 -6.39
CA GLY A 858 -25.20 -38.58 -6.78
C GLY A 858 -26.50 -39.21 -6.32
N GLU A 859 -27.06 -38.80 -5.19
CA GLU A 859 -28.32 -39.40 -4.66
C GLU A 859 -29.56 -38.90 -5.40
N GLU A 860 -29.56 -37.65 -5.89
CA GLU A 860 -30.70 -37.16 -6.70
C GLU A 860 -30.81 -37.80 -8.10
N ARG A 861 -29.67 -38.27 -8.66
CA ARG A 861 -29.70 -39.05 -9.93
C ARG A 861 -30.25 -40.45 -9.79
N ASN A 862 -30.16 -41.07 -8.62
CA ASN A 862 -30.63 -42.44 -8.37
C ASN A 862 -32.10 -42.51 -7.85
N GLY A 863 -32.72 -41.38 -7.49
CA GLY A 863 -34.07 -41.34 -6.98
C GLY A 863 -35.15 -41.03 -8.04
N SER A 864 -34.77 -40.85 -9.33
CA SER A 864 -35.69 -40.56 -10.44
C SER A 864 -35.51 -41.54 -11.63
N LEU A 865 -35.54 -42.81 -11.36
CA LEU A 865 -35.75 -43.87 -12.38
C LEU A 865 -37.07 -44.59 -12.11
#